data_05bc8d589cb842c603c7f60e6145db58
#
_entry.id   05bc8d589cb842c603c7f60e6145db58
#
_cell.length_a   1.000
_cell.length_b   1.000
_cell.length_c   1.000
_cell.angle_alpha   90.00
_cell.angle_beta   90.00
_cell.angle_gamma   90.00
#
_symmetry.space_group_name_H-M   'P 1'
#
loop_
_entity.id
_entity.type
_entity.pdbx_description
1 polymer ?
#
loop_
_entity_poly.entity_id
_entity_poly.type
_entity_poly.pdbx_seq_one_letter_code
_entity_poly.pdbx_strand_id
1 'polypeptide(L)'
;MEKISLIDEDFMDFPIGEFPYDKNHSATGEYHFIHYPGFYGRWYDPVCNYRYNGQGASWCIMEYNGRHYMEQMRLHNTEPHRTFPTLETGDRFWRDYDIEAGLRMYNTKWGSAGIGFCAQNSLNLLACIFEDKKLKLVYRHKENVEEIKSVDFDYNCDDTYNIKVSVKGSHVICSVDGSTYIDVQTDYALCGGKVAVTATIPAAFGYVKVTVDEATAQRIEKDRTEYELKCEEAQKKYPKMKLAKKIDLKGCGTGRQLRFGHLLGTKEYQMVMAQCQKRVGRDAYGTISCLTAMDLDGNILWQHGEPTDNTEIGSISADMPMQIYDIDGDGYDEVITAKNFEVLILDGRTGEVKKRAKTPYSTAAEDGTIIGVPDGEYAFDRINPDGMRICNFRGLDKPRDILIKDRYCRVYALNDNLEVMWHFQSDKNTGHFPFAIDINGDGHDELLVGYNMLDCHGKRLWTMPFKDDHIDEIVPGRFESGPNKGKKFFACVAGTQGFILCDFDGNILKKDGIGHAQRVSLANYCPDKPGYEMAVVNFWGHQGIIYFYDSEGNELWEMENELNGNLLTPVNWTGDGQDFILINADVKRGGMIDGDGVTVVKFPDDGHPTLCAEAVNILGDARDEIVTWDYNYMYIYTQDDEQREDVYKPYKYPDYNASNYRGEYSYKEIFW
;
A
#
# COMPACT_ATOMS: atom_id res chain seq x y z
N MET A 1 -37.88 -21.62 -14.37
CA MET A 1 -36.90 -22.18 -13.44
C MET A 1 -36.89 -21.27 -12.23
N GLU A 2 -36.87 -21.86 -11.05
CA GLU A 2 -36.79 -21.12 -9.78
C GLU A 2 -35.45 -20.39 -9.73
N LYS A 3 -35.46 -19.09 -9.40
CA LYS A 3 -34.23 -18.32 -9.26
C LYS A 3 -33.71 -18.41 -7.84
N ILE A 4 -32.44 -18.67 -7.67
CA ILE A 4 -31.74 -18.67 -6.39
C ILE A 4 -31.22 -17.25 -6.12
N SER A 5 -31.50 -16.73 -4.93
CA SER A 5 -30.97 -15.43 -4.49
C SER A 5 -29.57 -15.61 -3.92
N LEU A 6 -28.58 -14.93 -4.50
CA LEU A 6 -27.25 -14.77 -3.95
C LEU A 6 -27.20 -13.62 -2.93
N ILE A 7 -27.94 -12.53 -3.21
CA ILE A 7 -28.17 -11.38 -2.34
C ILE A 7 -29.62 -10.93 -2.48
N ASP A 8 -30.23 -10.58 -1.37
CA ASP A 8 -31.51 -9.90 -1.29
C ASP A 8 -31.40 -8.91 -0.11
N GLU A 9 -30.91 -7.71 -0.44
CA GLU A 9 -30.51 -6.70 0.54
C GLU A 9 -31.44 -5.50 0.45
N ASP A 10 -32.05 -5.13 1.57
CA ASP A 10 -32.92 -3.96 1.70
C ASP A 10 -32.40 -2.94 2.72
N PHE A 11 -31.20 -3.20 3.27
CA PHE A 11 -30.47 -2.38 4.24
C PHE A 11 -31.15 -2.16 5.59
N MET A 12 -32.28 -2.78 5.84
CA MET A 12 -33.06 -2.57 7.07
C MET A 12 -32.36 -3.04 8.34
N ASP A 13 -31.50 -4.05 8.22
CA ASP A 13 -30.70 -4.59 9.35
C ASP A 13 -29.43 -3.77 9.63
N PHE A 14 -29.11 -2.76 8.80
CA PHE A 14 -27.90 -1.96 8.98
C PHE A 14 -28.15 -0.76 9.89
N PRO A 15 -27.26 -0.44 10.82
CA PRO A 15 -27.40 0.72 11.67
C PRO A 15 -27.35 2.02 10.88
N ILE A 16 -28.17 2.99 11.27
CA ILE A 16 -28.16 4.34 10.68
C ILE A 16 -26.83 5.01 10.99
N GLY A 17 -26.27 5.68 10.00
CA GLY A 17 -25.01 6.41 10.11
C GLY A 17 -24.00 6.02 9.05
N GLU A 18 -22.77 6.47 9.26
CA GLU A 18 -21.68 6.22 8.31
C GLU A 18 -21.37 4.73 8.16
N PHE A 19 -20.97 4.33 6.96
CA PHE A 19 -20.47 2.98 6.70
C PHE A 19 -19.31 2.67 7.64
N PRO A 20 -19.22 1.45 8.22
CA PRO A 20 -18.28 1.17 9.29
C PRO A 20 -16.83 1.35 8.86
N TYR A 21 -16.03 1.77 9.81
CA TYR A 21 -14.59 1.96 9.68
C TYR A 21 -13.94 1.64 11.02
N ASP A 22 -13.08 0.65 11.04
CA ASP A 22 -12.37 0.28 12.25
C ASP A 22 -11.05 1.04 12.38
N LYS A 23 -11.10 2.20 13.01
CA LYS A 23 -9.92 3.03 13.24
C LYS A 23 -8.94 2.46 14.27
N ASN A 24 -9.33 1.47 15.05
CA ASN A 24 -8.46 0.86 16.05
C ASN A 24 -7.58 -0.24 15.45
N HIS A 25 -8.05 -0.85 14.38
CA HIS A 25 -7.30 -1.84 13.61
C HIS A 25 -6.83 -1.28 12.27
N SER A 26 -7.36 -0.14 11.85
CA SER A 26 -6.88 0.51 10.66
C SER A 26 -5.64 1.33 10.96
N ALA A 27 -4.65 1.16 10.21
CA ALA A 27 -3.58 2.11 10.15
C ALA A 27 -4.14 3.46 9.74
N THR A 28 -3.92 4.40 10.58
CA THR A 28 -4.12 5.79 10.26
C THR A 28 -2.94 6.33 9.45
N GLY A 29 -2.32 5.50 8.62
CA GLY A 29 -1.15 5.84 7.84
C GLY A 29 -0.93 4.88 6.71
N GLU A 30 -0.33 5.39 5.73
CA GLU A 30 0.26 4.69 4.63
C GLU A 30 1.29 3.76 5.28
N TYR A 31 1.69 2.64 4.71
CA TYR A 31 2.87 1.87 5.10
C TYR A 31 2.72 0.92 6.29
N HIS A 32 3.01 -0.31 6.13
CA HIS A 32 2.96 -1.44 7.08
C HIS A 32 1.59 -1.70 7.72
N PHE A 33 0.59 -0.89 7.45
CA PHE A 33 -0.65 -0.91 8.19
C PHE A 33 -1.80 -1.35 7.29
N ILE A 34 -2.60 -2.23 7.82
CA ILE A 34 -3.81 -2.70 7.17
C ILE A 34 -4.94 -1.73 7.47
N HIS A 35 -5.58 -1.23 6.42
CA HIS A 35 -6.85 -0.57 6.56
C HIS A 35 -7.96 -1.60 6.64
N TYR A 36 -8.70 -1.58 7.73
CA TYR A 36 -9.94 -2.35 7.80
C TYR A 36 -11.09 -1.45 7.37
N PRO A 37 -11.67 -1.68 6.18
CA PRO A 37 -12.76 -0.85 5.70
C PRO A 37 -14.03 -1.02 6.54
N GLY A 38 -14.12 -2.08 7.33
CA GLY A 38 -15.35 -2.47 7.98
C GLY A 38 -16.33 -3.09 6.98
N PHE A 39 -17.36 -3.78 7.53
CA PHE A 39 -18.34 -4.48 6.74
C PHE A 39 -19.73 -4.25 7.31
N TYR A 40 -20.71 -4.06 6.42
CA TYR A 40 -22.11 -4.31 6.74
C TYR A 40 -22.54 -5.61 6.03
N GLY A 41 -22.73 -6.67 6.80
CA GLY A 41 -22.98 -7.99 6.23
C GLY A 41 -21.82 -8.42 5.32
N ARG A 42 -22.10 -8.47 4.02
CA ARG A 42 -21.09 -8.79 2.98
C ARG A 42 -20.62 -7.56 2.18
N TRP A 43 -21.10 -6.38 2.54
CA TRP A 43 -20.74 -5.14 1.86
C TRP A 43 -19.47 -4.55 2.46
N TYR A 44 -18.58 -4.05 1.62
CA TYR A 44 -17.38 -3.33 2.01
C TYR A 44 -17.11 -2.16 1.06
N ASP A 45 -16.36 -1.16 1.56
CA ASP A 45 -16.01 0.05 0.83
C ASP A 45 -14.53 0.03 0.43
N PRO A 46 -14.17 -0.36 -0.82
CA PRO A 46 -12.79 -0.39 -1.27
C PRO A 46 -12.19 1.02 -1.46
N VAL A 47 -12.98 2.07 -1.27
CA VAL A 47 -12.58 3.48 -1.47
C VAL A 47 -12.62 4.26 -0.15
N CYS A 48 -12.51 3.57 0.99
CA CYS A 48 -12.78 4.13 2.31
C CYS A 48 -11.67 5.03 2.87
N ASN A 49 -10.50 5.11 2.27
CA ASN A 49 -9.35 5.85 2.80
C ASN A 49 -9.53 7.38 2.84
N TYR A 50 -10.60 7.93 2.28
CA TYR A 50 -10.97 9.32 2.49
C TYR A 50 -11.14 9.73 3.94
N ARG A 51 -11.53 8.81 4.81
CA ARG A 51 -11.64 9.05 6.25
C ARG A 51 -10.33 9.39 6.91
N TYR A 52 -9.24 8.91 6.36
CA TYR A 52 -7.90 9.20 6.81
C TYR A 52 -7.59 10.71 6.85
N ASN A 53 -8.06 11.44 5.85
CA ASN A 53 -7.90 12.90 5.79
C ASN A 53 -8.89 13.69 6.65
N GLY A 54 -9.62 13.04 7.55
CA GLY A 54 -10.66 13.67 8.35
C GLY A 54 -11.92 14.01 7.56
N GLN A 55 -12.04 13.49 6.35
CA GLN A 55 -13.26 13.55 5.56
C GLN A 55 -14.18 12.42 5.99
N GLY A 56 -15.47 12.65 6.19
CA GLY A 56 -16.44 11.60 6.54
C GLY A 56 -16.54 10.51 5.47
N ALA A 57 -17.22 9.40 5.76
CA ALA A 57 -17.46 8.34 4.78
C ALA A 57 -18.16 8.85 3.53
N SER A 58 -17.87 8.23 2.39
CA SER A 58 -18.65 8.46 1.16
C SER A 58 -20.04 7.83 1.27
N TRP A 59 -20.14 6.72 1.98
CA TRP A 59 -21.37 5.95 2.14
C TRP A 59 -21.92 6.04 3.56
N CYS A 60 -23.23 6.08 3.69
CA CYS A 60 -23.95 6.01 4.96
C CYS A 60 -25.31 5.34 4.81
N ILE A 61 -25.86 4.84 5.92
CA ILE A 61 -27.26 4.43 5.99
C ILE A 61 -28.09 5.61 6.49
N MET A 62 -29.10 5.97 5.69
CA MET A 62 -30.07 7.01 6.02
C MET A 62 -31.46 6.41 6.13
N GLU A 63 -32.28 6.98 7.02
CA GLU A 63 -33.67 6.57 7.19
C GLU A 63 -34.64 7.63 6.64
N TYR A 64 -35.59 7.18 5.80
CA TYR A 64 -36.71 8.00 5.33
C TYR A 64 -38.01 7.19 5.41
N ASN A 65 -38.97 7.71 6.13
CA ASN A 65 -40.31 7.09 6.29
C ASN A 65 -40.24 5.64 6.78
N GLY A 66 -39.31 5.34 7.72
CA GLY A 66 -39.11 4.01 8.28
C GLY A 66 -38.46 3.00 7.35
N ARG A 67 -37.80 3.44 6.29
CA ARG A 67 -36.99 2.61 5.39
C ARG A 67 -35.55 3.09 5.37
N HIS A 68 -34.63 2.14 5.35
CA HIS A 68 -33.21 2.42 5.21
C HIS A 68 -32.79 2.48 3.74
N TYR A 69 -31.81 3.32 3.48
CA TYR A 69 -31.20 3.49 2.17
C TYR A 69 -29.69 3.53 2.35
N MET A 70 -28.97 2.81 1.49
CA MET A 70 -27.53 3.02 1.35
C MET A 70 -27.31 4.24 0.47
N GLU A 71 -26.71 5.29 1.02
CA GLU A 71 -26.53 6.56 0.33
C GLU A 71 -25.05 6.90 0.15
N GLN A 72 -24.72 7.28 -1.08
CA GLN A 72 -23.51 8.01 -1.38
C GLN A 72 -23.77 9.50 -1.14
N MET A 73 -22.89 10.14 -0.34
CA MET A 73 -23.14 11.48 0.21
C MET A 73 -22.32 12.60 -0.44
N ARG A 74 -21.39 12.27 -1.32
CA ARG A 74 -20.38 13.23 -1.81
C ARG A 74 -20.44 13.43 -3.32
N LEU A 75 -19.86 14.54 -3.73
CA LEU A 75 -19.59 14.84 -5.14
C LEU A 75 -18.10 14.55 -5.43
N HIS A 76 -17.82 13.63 -6.34
CA HIS A 76 -16.48 13.13 -6.63
C HIS A 76 -15.98 13.44 -8.06
N ASN A 77 -16.44 14.52 -8.65
CA ASN A 77 -16.07 14.88 -10.02
C ASN A 77 -14.86 15.82 -10.12
N THR A 78 -14.33 16.26 -8.99
CA THR A 78 -13.28 17.29 -8.95
C THR A 78 -11.97 16.83 -8.34
N GLU A 79 -11.86 15.56 -7.96
CA GLU A 79 -10.68 15.04 -7.31
C GLU A 79 -9.52 14.83 -8.28
N PRO A 80 -8.28 15.15 -7.88
CA PRO A 80 -7.10 14.90 -8.70
C PRO A 80 -6.86 13.40 -8.93
N HIS A 81 -7.27 12.56 -8.00
CA HIS A 81 -7.33 11.11 -8.14
C HIS A 81 -8.77 10.73 -8.48
N ARG A 82 -9.02 10.31 -9.70
CA ARG A 82 -10.36 9.89 -10.14
C ARG A 82 -10.88 8.78 -9.25
N THR A 83 -11.67 9.14 -8.27
CA THR A 83 -12.30 8.17 -7.40
C THR A 83 -13.72 7.93 -7.86
N PHE A 84 -14.05 6.67 -7.89
CA PHE A 84 -15.39 6.22 -8.20
C PHE A 84 -15.94 5.52 -6.96
N PRO A 85 -16.60 6.22 -6.04
CA PRO A 85 -17.13 5.60 -4.84
C PRO A 85 -17.95 4.38 -5.24
N THR A 86 -17.50 3.24 -4.79
CA THR A 86 -18.02 1.93 -5.13
C THR A 86 -18.17 1.16 -3.85
N LEU A 87 -19.33 0.59 -3.61
CA LEU A 87 -19.56 -0.30 -2.50
C LEU A 87 -19.79 -1.68 -3.06
N GLU A 88 -18.95 -2.63 -2.68
CA GLU A 88 -18.90 -3.95 -3.29
C GLU A 88 -19.47 -5.03 -2.40
N THR A 89 -19.96 -6.07 -3.04
CA THR A 89 -20.40 -7.32 -2.39
C THR A 89 -20.30 -8.48 -3.36
N GLY A 90 -20.30 -9.69 -2.83
CA GLY A 90 -20.28 -10.92 -3.62
C GLY A 90 -18.92 -11.58 -3.67
N ASP A 91 -18.64 -12.27 -4.76
CA ASP A 91 -17.55 -13.20 -4.86
C ASP A 91 -17.02 -13.20 -6.30
N ARG A 92 -15.73 -13.33 -6.48
CA ARG A 92 -15.07 -13.36 -7.80
C ARG A 92 -15.51 -14.53 -8.69
N PHE A 93 -16.16 -15.56 -8.12
CA PHE A 93 -16.69 -16.71 -8.87
C PHE A 93 -18.10 -16.48 -9.40
N TRP A 94 -18.74 -15.34 -9.08
CA TRP A 94 -20.07 -15.04 -9.57
C TRP A 94 -20.07 -14.78 -11.09
N ARG A 95 -21.00 -15.39 -11.78
CA ARG A 95 -21.19 -15.23 -13.22
C ARG A 95 -22.60 -15.58 -13.65
N ASP A 96 -23.02 -15.11 -14.81
CA ASP A 96 -24.35 -15.41 -15.40
C ASP A 96 -25.51 -15.11 -14.43
N TYR A 97 -25.55 -13.90 -13.92
CA TYR A 97 -26.52 -13.46 -12.93
C TYR A 97 -27.37 -12.30 -13.41
N ASP A 98 -28.52 -12.10 -12.74
CA ASP A 98 -29.26 -10.85 -12.79
C ASP A 98 -28.93 -10.04 -11.53
N ILE A 99 -28.63 -8.75 -11.71
CA ILE A 99 -28.57 -7.76 -10.61
C ILE A 99 -29.65 -6.71 -10.82
N GLU A 100 -30.33 -6.34 -9.75
CA GLU A 100 -31.38 -5.32 -9.73
C GLU A 100 -31.22 -4.42 -8.52
N ALA A 101 -31.39 -3.11 -8.67
CA ALA A 101 -31.34 -2.14 -7.59
C ALA A 101 -32.37 -1.02 -7.76
N GLY A 102 -32.91 -0.55 -6.65
CA GLY A 102 -33.73 0.66 -6.61
C GLY A 102 -32.85 1.88 -6.36
N LEU A 103 -32.75 2.79 -7.33
CA LEU A 103 -31.85 3.94 -7.34
C LEU A 103 -32.63 5.25 -7.41
N ARG A 104 -32.31 6.19 -6.52
CA ARG A 104 -32.70 7.60 -6.59
C ARG A 104 -31.48 8.49 -6.58
N MET A 105 -31.41 9.45 -7.50
CA MET A 105 -30.34 10.42 -7.56
C MET A 105 -30.80 11.76 -6.99
N TYR A 106 -29.95 12.40 -6.17
CA TYR A 106 -30.23 13.75 -5.65
C TYR A 106 -29.63 14.86 -6.52
N ASN A 107 -28.82 14.47 -7.50
CA ASN A 107 -28.23 15.36 -8.50
C ASN A 107 -28.26 14.65 -9.86
N THR A 108 -28.60 15.37 -10.91
CA THR A 108 -28.63 14.85 -12.29
C THR A 108 -27.55 15.46 -13.18
N LYS A 109 -26.58 16.15 -12.58
CA LYS A 109 -25.48 16.82 -13.27
C LYS A 109 -24.17 16.45 -12.61
N TRP A 110 -23.08 16.60 -13.35
CA TRP A 110 -21.69 16.49 -12.87
C TRP A 110 -21.24 15.13 -12.40
N GLY A 111 -21.89 14.07 -12.78
CA GLY A 111 -21.46 12.72 -12.46
C GLY A 111 -22.50 11.67 -12.74
N SER A 112 -22.29 10.49 -12.21
CA SER A 112 -23.04 9.28 -12.52
C SER A 112 -23.49 8.54 -11.26
N ALA A 113 -24.53 7.70 -11.43
CA ALA A 113 -24.95 6.72 -10.43
C ALA A 113 -25.54 5.48 -11.10
N GLY A 114 -25.33 4.30 -10.52
CA GLY A 114 -25.83 3.04 -11.06
C GLY A 114 -25.29 1.82 -10.37
N ILE A 115 -25.28 0.71 -11.07
CA ILE A 115 -24.80 -0.58 -10.58
C ILE A 115 -23.57 -1.04 -11.35
N GLY A 116 -22.58 -1.52 -10.60
CA GLY A 116 -21.40 -2.21 -11.11
C GLY A 116 -21.61 -3.72 -11.11
N PHE A 117 -20.99 -4.40 -12.02
CA PHE A 117 -21.08 -5.85 -12.16
C PHE A 117 -19.84 -6.42 -12.89
N CYS A 118 -19.64 -7.72 -12.82
CA CYS A 118 -18.44 -8.40 -13.30
C CYS A 118 -17.15 -7.76 -12.73
N ALA A 119 -17.22 -7.31 -11.48
CA ALA A 119 -16.11 -6.61 -10.85
C ALA A 119 -15.01 -7.59 -10.42
N GLN A 120 -13.82 -7.38 -10.95
CA GLN A 120 -12.59 -8.02 -10.49
C GLN A 120 -12.01 -7.28 -9.29
N ASN A 121 -12.11 -5.96 -9.33
CA ASN A 121 -11.79 -5.01 -8.28
C ASN A 121 -12.52 -3.68 -8.54
N SER A 122 -12.35 -2.72 -7.66
CA SER A 122 -13.03 -1.42 -7.73
C SER A 122 -12.62 -0.54 -8.92
N LEU A 123 -11.53 -0.88 -9.60
CA LEU A 123 -11.07 -0.24 -10.85
C LEU A 123 -11.23 -1.10 -12.10
N ASN A 124 -11.76 -2.31 -11.98
CA ASN A 124 -11.96 -3.22 -13.11
C ASN A 124 -13.35 -3.83 -13.05
N LEU A 125 -14.33 -3.16 -13.68
CA LEU A 125 -15.73 -3.58 -13.68
C LEU A 125 -16.52 -3.02 -14.87
N LEU A 126 -17.61 -3.68 -15.21
CA LEU A 126 -18.67 -3.12 -16.01
C LEU A 126 -19.63 -2.33 -15.13
N ALA A 127 -20.19 -1.24 -15.63
CA ALA A 127 -21.23 -0.50 -14.93
C ALA A 127 -22.35 -0.03 -15.87
N CYS A 128 -23.59 -0.17 -15.38
CA CYS A 128 -24.76 0.42 -16.00
C CYS A 128 -25.16 1.64 -15.16
N ILE A 129 -24.99 2.83 -15.72
CA ILE A 129 -25.08 4.10 -15.00
C ILE A 129 -25.97 5.11 -15.71
N PHE A 130 -26.58 5.99 -14.92
CA PHE A 130 -27.17 7.23 -15.39
C PHE A 130 -26.12 8.33 -15.36
N GLU A 131 -25.89 8.96 -16.51
CA GLU A 131 -24.99 10.09 -16.68
C GLU A 131 -25.40 10.93 -17.88
N ASP A 132 -25.34 12.27 -17.78
CA ASP A 132 -25.61 13.21 -18.89
C ASP A 132 -26.96 12.99 -19.60
N LYS A 133 -28.02 12.69 -18.85
CA LYS A 133 -29.34 12.36 -19.41
C LYS A 133 -29.33 11.16 -20.35
N LYS A 134 -28.48 10.19 -20.04
CA LYS A 134 -28.40 8.92 -20.77
C LYS A 134 -28.33 7.76 -19.77
N LEU A 135 -28.76 6.60 -20.23
CA LEU A 135 -28.35 5.32 -19.63
C LEU A 135 -27.13 4.82 -20.41
N LYS A 136 -26.05 4.58 -19.72
CA LYS A 136 -24.78 4.16 -20.30
C LYS A 136 -24.37 2.79 -19.77
N LEU A 137 -23.82 1.95 -20.63
CA LEU A 137 -23.02 0.79 -20.26
C LEU A 137 -21.57 1.16 -20.51
N VAL A 138 -20.77 1.13 -19.45
CA VAL A 138 -19.35 1.48 -19.49
C VAL A 138 -18.50 0.33 -18.96
N TYR A 139 -17.28 0.20 -19.48
CA TYR A 139 -16.22 -0.61 -18.89
C TYR A 139 -15.20 0.31 -18.26
N ARG A 140 -14.94 0.09 -17.00
CA ARG A 140 -13.88 0.77 -16.25
C ARG A 140 -12.72 -0.19 -16.10
N HIS A 141 -11.52 0.25 -16.50
CA HIS A 141 -10.30 -0.47 -16.26
C HIS A 141 -9.19 0.52 -15.91
N LYS A 142 -8.72 0.45 -14.67
CA LYS A 142 -7.77 1.41 -14.10
C LYS A 142 -8.33 2.84 -14.18
N GLU A 143 -7.56 3.77 -14.72
CA GLU A 143 -8.01 5.17 -14.93
C GLU A 143 -8.88 5.37 -16.17
N ASN A 144 -9.04 4.35 -16.99
CA ASN A 144 -9.81 4.45 -18.25
C ASN A 144 -11.26 4.06 -18.04
N VAL A 145 -12.16 4.82 -18.69
CA VAL A 145 -13.58 4.50 -18.80
C VAL A 145 -13.95 4.48 -20.27
N GLU A 146 -14.35 3.31 -20.76
CA GLU A 146 -14.81 3.10 -22.12
C GLU A 146 -16.34 3.06 -22.15
N GLU A 147 -16.98 3.89 -22.97
CA GLU A 147 -18.41 3.80 -23.22
C GLU A 147 -18.68 2.71 -24.27
N ILE A 148 -19.26 1.58 -23.86
CA ILE A 148 -19.64 0.48 -24.75
C ILE A 148 -20.90 0.83 -25.51
N LYS A 149 -21.88 1.38 -24.81
CA LYS A 149 -23.20 1.77 -25.40
C LYS A 149 -23.86 2.83 -24.54
N SER A 150 -24.55 3.77 -25.19
CA SER A 150 -25.44 4.70 -24.51
C SER A 150 -26.75 4.90 -25.26
N VAL A 151 -27.79 5.26 -24.52
CA VAL A 151 -29.11 5.63 -25.02
C VAL A 151 -29.62 6.84 -24.26
N ASP A 152 -30.35 7.71 -24.94
CA ASP A 152 -30.97 8.85 -24.27
C ASP A 152 -32.02 8.36 -23.28
N PHE A 153 -31.97 8.90 -22.07
CA PHE A 153 -32.88 8.55 -20.98
C PHE A 153 -33.09 9.79 -20.10
N ASP A 154 -34.29 10.34 -20.16
CA ASP A 154 -34.63 11.54 -19.38
C ASP A 154 -35.00 11.14 -17.94
N TYR A 155 -34.03 11.27 -17.04
CA TYR A 155 -34.19 11.01 -15.62
C TYR A 155 -34.18 12.30 -14.81
N ASN A 156 -34.77 12.26 -13.61
CA ASN A 156 -34.86 13.40 -12.71
C ASN A 156 -34.58 12.97 -11.25
N CYS A 157 -34.51 13.91 -10.30
CA CYS A 157 -34.23 13.64 -8.88
C CYS A 157 -35.50 13.36 -8.04
N ASP A 158 -36.68 13.43 -8.61
CA ASP A 158 -37.93 13.16 -7.88
C ASP A 158 -38.33 11.68 -7.94
N ASP A 159 -37.85 10.97 -8.96
CA ASP A 159 -38.19 9.59 -9.23
C ASP A 159 -37.16 8.58 -8.67
N THR A 160 -37.66 7.39 -8.40
CA THR A 160 -36.82 6.20 -8.10
C THR A 160 -36.92 5.26 -9.30
N TYR A 161 -35.78 4.79 -9.76
CA TYR A 161 -35.62 3.91 -10.92
C TYR A 161 -35.23 2.51 -10.48
N ASN A 162 -35.88 1.48 -11.00
CA ASN A 162 -35.48 0.10 -10.84
C ASN A 162 -34.54 -0.26 -11.98
N ILE A 163 -33.25 -0.18 -11.74
CA ILE A 163 -32.23 -0.55 -12.72
C ILE A 163 -31.93 -2.04 -12.61
N LYS A 164 -31.89 -2.74 -13.73
CA LYS A 164 -31.59 -4.15 -13.80
C LYS A 164 -30.59 -4.46 -14.90
N VAL A 165 -29.59 -5.30 -14.58
CA VAL A 165 -28.68 -5.88 -15.56
C VAL A 165 -28.78 -7.40 -15.52
N SER A 166 -28.91 -8.02 -16.68
CA SER A 166 -28.81 -9.46 -16.88
C SER A 166 -27.53 -9.76 -17.63
N VAL A 167 -26.69 -10.63 -17.06
CA VAL A 167 -25.45 -11.09 -17.68
C VAL A 167 -25.54 -12.58 -17.97
N LYS A 168 -25.24 -12.98 -19.21
CA LYS A 168 -25.15 -14.38 -19.60
C LYS A 168 -24.04 -14.59 -20.64
N GLY A 169 -22.90 -15.15 -20.18
CA GLY A 169 -21.68 -15.17 -20.99
C GLY A 169 -21.27 -13.73 -21.36
N SER A 170 -21.08 -13.47 -22.65
CA SER A 170 -20.79 -12.11 -23.16
C SER A 170 -22.03 -11.23 -23.37
N HIS A 171 -23.23 -11.77 -23.18
CA HIS A 171 -24.48 -11.05 -23.42
C HIS A 171 -24.90 -10.22 -22.20
N VAL A 172 -25.05 -8.92 -22.37
CA VAL A 172 -25.46 -7.95 -21.35
C VAL A 172 -26.72 -7.22 -21.77
N ILE A 173 -27.74 -7.26 -20.90
CA ILE A 173 -29.01 -6.54 -21.10
C ILE A 173 -29.19 -5.59 -19.92
N CYS A 174 -29.33 -4.27 -20.19
CA CYS A 174 -29.69 -3.27 -19.20
C CYS A 174 -31.13 -2.81 -19.39
N SER A 175 -31.88 -2.83 -18.31
CA SER A 175 -33.29 -2.45 -18.25
C SER A 175 -33.56 -1.46 -17.15
N VAL A 176 -34.55 -0.57 -17.35
CA VAL A 176 -35.02 0.35 -16.30
C VAL A 176 -36.55 0.21 -16.26
N ASP A 177 -37.11 0.06 -15.05
CA ASP A 177 -38.53 -0.11 -14.79
C ASP A 177 -39.22 -1.17 -15.72
N GLY A 178 -38.46 -2.29 -15.91
CA GLY A 178 -38.90 -3.42 -16.73
C GLY A 178 -38.76 -3.25 -18.25
N SER A 179 -38.35 -2.09 -18.74
CA SER A 179 -38.09 -1.84 -20.15
C SER A 179 -36.64 -1.98 -20.50
N THR A 180 -36.31 -2.73 -21.56
CA THR A 180 -34.95 -2.91 -22.05
C THR A 180 -34.50 -1.70 -22.88
N TYR A 181 -33.34 -1.17 -22.55
CA TYR A 181 -32.70 -0.03 -23.22
C TYR A 181 -31.39 -0.37 -23.91
N ILE A 182 -30.60 -1.27 -23.32
CA ILE A 182 -29.32 -1.70 -23.87
C ILE A 182 -29.35 -3.23 -23.97
N ASP A 183 -28.95 -3.75 -25.11
CA ASP A 183 -28.80 -5.18 -25.40
C ASP A 183 -27.57 -5.32 -26.30
N VAL A 184 -26.49 -5.89 -25.77
CA VAL A 184 -25.20 -5.95 -26.43
C VAL A 184 -24.42 -7.24 -26.07
N GLN A 185 -23.42 -7.55 -26.92
CA GLN A 185 -22.41 -8.53 -26.64
C GLN A 185 -21.09 -7.82 -26.28
N THR A 186 -20.44 -8.23 -25.20
CA THR A 186 -19.13 -7.71 -24.79
C THR A 186 -18.32 -8.77 -24.06
N ASP A 187 -17.09 -8.98 -24.48
CA ASP A 187 -16.20 -9.96 -23.90
C ASP A 187 -15.77 -9.57 -22.47
N TYR A 188 -15.89 -8.30 -22.09
CA TYR A 188 -15.63 -7.84 -20.72
C TYR A 188 -16.53 -8.51 -19.67
N ALA A 189 -17.68 -9.03 -20.06
CA ALA A 189 -18.58 -9.74 -19.15
C ALA A 189 -18.16 -11.21 -18.87
N LEU A 190 -17.27 -11.77 -19.68
CA LEU A 190 -16.88 -13.20 -19.58
C LEU A 190 -16.11 -13.52 -18.29
N CYS A 191 -15.42 -12.56 -17.68
CA CYS A 191 -14.69 -12.76 -16.44
C CYS A 191 -15.60 -13.06 -15.25
N GLY A 192 -16.87 -12.60 -15.29
CA GLY A 192 -17.74 -12.61 -14.12
C GLY A 192 -17.22 -11.69 -13.02
N GLY A 193 -17.54 -11.96 -11.76
CA GLY A 193 -17.03 -11.21 -10.62
C GLY A 193 -18.10 -10.67 -9.67
N LYS A 194 -17.67 -9.87 -8.72
CA LYS A 194 -18.49 -9.20 -7.71
C LYS A 194 -19.50 -8.24 -8.35
N VAL A 195 -20.40 -7.75 -7.52
CA VAL A 195 -21.35 -6.69 -7.87
C VAL A 195 -21.14 -5.48 -6.99
N ALA A 196 -21.60 -4.32 -7.43
CA ALA A 196 -21.42 -3.06 -6.72
C ALA A 196 -22.59 -2.10 -6.93
N VAL A 197 -22.73 -1.18 -5.99
CA VAL A 197 -23.37 0.10 -6.22
C VAL A 197 -22.29 1.16 -6.39
N THR A 198 -22.45 2.08 -7.34
CA THR A 198 -21.45 3.11 -7.63
C THR A 198 -22.12 4.45 -7.90
N ALA A 199 -21.56 5.51 -7.36
CA ALA A 199 -22.04 6.85 -7.62
C ALA A 199 -20.94 7.89 -7.39
N THR A 200 -20.80 8.83 -8.31
CA THR A 200 -19.93 10.01 -8.17
C THR A 200 -20.69 11.27 -7.77
N ILE A 201 -22.00 11.13 -7.63
CA ILE A 201 -22.96 12.16 -7.16
C ILE A 201 -23.76 11.62 -5.99
N PRO A 202 -24.37 12.47 -5.15
CA PRO A 202 -25.29 12.01 -4.12
C PRO A 202 -26.43 11.19 -4.68
N ALA A 203 -26.57 9.96 -4.19
CA ALA A 203 -27.56 8.99 -4.65
C ALA A 203 -27.91 7.99 -3.54
N ALA A 204 -29.14 7.48 -3.57
CA ALA A 204 -29.68 6.52 -2.61
C ALA A 204 -30.03 5.20 -3.30
N PHE A 205 -29.66 4.09 -2.66
CA PHE A 205 -30.03 2.75 -3.07
C PHE A 205 -30.97 2.15 -2.02
N GLY A 206 -32.18 1.81 -2.42
CA GLY A 206 -33.21 1.29 -1.50
C GLY A 206 -33.19 -0.22 -1.36
N TYR A 207 -32.62 -0.93 -2.31
CA TYR A 207 -32.39 -2.37 -2.27
C TYR A 207 -31.38 -2.78 -3.35
N VAL A 208 -30.77 -3.95 -3.15
CA VAL A 208 -29.99 -4.66 -4.18
C VAL A 208 -30.32 -6.14 -4.13
N LYS A 209 -30.62 -6.72 -5.30
CA LYS A 209 -30.94 -8.13 -5.44
C LYS A 209 -30.08 -8.77 -6.54
N VAL A 210 -29.44 -9.90 -6.21
CA VAL A 210 -28.69 -10.71 -7.18
C VAL A 210 -29.26 -12.10 -7.23
N THR A 211 -29.60 -12.58 -8.42
CA THR A 211 -30.18 -13.90 -8.62
C THR A 211 -29.54 -14.67 -9.76
N VAL A 212 -29.48 -15.99 -9.59
CA VAL A 212 -28.96 -16.92 -10.61
C VAL A 212 -29.96 -18.08 -10.80
N ASP A 213 -29.79 -18.87 -11.84
CA ASP A 213 -30.45 -20.19 -11.91
C ASP A 213 -29.68 -21.23 -11.09
N GLU A 214 -30.32 -22.38 -10.85
CA GLU A 214 -29.77 -23.46 -10.03
C GLU A 214 -28.46 -24.02 -10.61
N ALA A 215 -28.35 -24.16 -11.93
CA ALA A 215 -27.15 -24.68 -12.57
C ALA A 215 -25.96 -23.73 -12.39
N THR A 216 -26.22 -22.43 -12.47
CA THR A 216 -25.22 -21.39 -12.22
C THR A 216 -24.79 -21.38 -10.76
N ALA A 217 -25.73 -21.49 -9.80
CA ALA A 217 -25.39 -21.56 -8.37
C ALA A 217 -24.46 -22.75 -8.06
N GLN A 218 -24.77 -23.93 -8.60
CA GLN A 218 -23.95 -25.12 -8.44
C GLN A 218 -22.55 -24.95 -9.06
N ARG A 219 -22.47 -24.28 -10.23
CA ARG A 219 -21.17 -24.00 -10.86
C ARG A 219 -20.33 -23.03 -10.02
N ILE A 220 -20.91 -21.96 -9.51
CA ILE A 220 -20.22 -21.00 -8.64
C ILE A 220 -19.64 -21.69 -7.41
N GLU A 221 -20.41 -22.56 -6.77
CA GLU A 221 -19.96 -23.30 -5.59
C GLU A 221 -18.85 -24.31 -5.94
N LYS A 222 -18.95 -24.96 -7.10
CA LYS A 222 -17.91 -25.84 -7.60
C LYS A 222 -16.60 -25.08 -7.85
N ASP A 223 -16.65 -23.97 -8.60
CA ASP A 223 -15.47 -23.16 -8.93
C ASP A 223 -14.78 -22.64 -7.66
N ARG A 224 -15.55 -22.21 -6.65
CA ARG A 224 -15.05 -21.81 -5.33
C ARG A 224 -14.33 -22.96 -4.63
N THR A 225 -14.98 -24.11 -4.53
CA THR A 225 -14.42 -25.32 -3.89
C THR A 225 -13.14 -25.76 -4.57
N GLU A 226 -13.09 -25.76 -5.91
CA GLU A 226 -11.88 -26.12 -6.67
C GLU A 226 -10.72 -25.16 -6.38
N TYR A 227 -11.01 -23.86 -6.25
CA TYR A 227 -9.99 -22.88 -5.88
C TYR A 227 -9.50 -23.05 -4.44
N GLU A 228 -10.41 -23.29 -3.48
CA GLU A 228 -10.05 -23.57 -2.08
C GLU A 228 -9.16 -24.80 -1.97
N LEU A 229 -9.51 -25.88 -2.68
CA LEU A 229 -8.69 -27.09 -2.75
C LEU A 229 -7.32 -26.82 -3.37
N LYS A 230 -7.24 -26.00 -4.43
CA LYS A 230 -5.95 -25.58 -5.02
C LYS A 230 -5.08 -24.87 -3.98
N CYS A 231 -5.65 -23.95 -3.20
CA CYS A 231 -4.93 -23.27 -2.13
C CYS A 231 -4.47 -24.24 -1.04
N GLU A 232 -5.34 -25.16 -0.61
CA GLU A 232 -4.98 -26.16 0.40
C GLU A 232 -3.85 -27.08 -0.05
N GLU A 233 -3.87 -27.53 -1.32
CA GLU A 233 -2.80 -28.36 -1.90
C GLU A 233 -1.48 -27.56 -2.03
N ALA A 234 -1.55 -26.29 -2.38
CA ALA A 234 -0.38 -25.41 -2.40
C ALA A 234 0.23 -25.25 -1.00
N GLN A 235 -0.59 -25.01 0.01
CA GLN A 235 -0.16 -24.86 1.40
C GLN A 235 0.53 -26.10 1.98
N LYS A 236 0.19 -27.31 1.51
CA LYS A 236 0.84 -28.56 1.95
C LYS A 236 2.30 -28.68 1.52
N LYS A 237 2.73 -27.87 0.54
CA LYS A 237 4.10 -27.92 -0.01
C LYS A 237 5.11 -27.12 0.81
N TYR A 238 4.63 -26.23 1.65
CA TYR A 238 5.46 -25.25 2.34
C TYR A 238 5.38 -25.38 3.86
N PRO A 239 6.44 -25.02 4.59
CA PRO A 239 6.40 -24.94 6.05
C PRO A 239 5.29 -24.00 6.52
N LYS A 240 4.66 -24.33 7.64
CA LYS A 240 3.67 -23.48 8.28
C LYS A 240 4.34 -22.46 9.20
N MET A 241 3.64 -21.40 9.50
CA MET A 241 4.07 -20.45 10.55
C MET A 241 3.98 -21.12 11.92
N LYS A 242 5.08 -21.06 12.66
CA LYS A 242 5.22 -21.51 14.04
C LYS A 242 5.61 -20.33 14.91
N LEU A 243 4.83 -20.06 15.94
CA LEU A 243 5.16 -19.00 16.90
C LEU A 243 6.49 -19.32 17.59
N ALA A 244 7.48 -18.47 17.38
CA ALA A 244 8.79 -18.55 18.02
C ALA A 244 8.86 -17.70 19.28
N LYS A 245 8.34 -16.46 19.21
CA LYS A 245 8.37 -15.52 20.34
C LYS A 245 7.06 -14.72 20.43
N LYS A 246 6.69 -14.40 21.66
CA LYS A 246 5.63 -13.44 21.99
C LYS A 246 6.20 -12.43 22.97
N ILE A 247 6.20 -11.17 22.62
CA ILE A 247 6.81 -10.08 23.37
C ILE A 247 5.71 -9.10 23.81
N ASP A 248 5.76 -8.69 25.09
CA ASP A 248 4.90 -7.63 25.62
C ASP A 248 5.53 -6.27 25.28
N LEU A 249 4.81 -5.43 24.56
CA LEU A 249 5.23 -4.09 24.15
C LEU A 249 4.68 -2.98 25.05
N LYS A 250 3.95 -3.33 26.10
CA LYS A 250 3.47 -2.35 27.07
C LYS A 250 4.67 -1.66 27.71
N GLY A 251 4.66 -0.34 27.69
CA GLY A 251 5.80 0.44 28.15
C GLY A 251 6.69 0.97 27.02
N CYS A 252 6.53 0.49 25.78
CA CYS A 252 7.18 1.07 24.60
C CYS A 252 6.41 2.29 24.04
N GLY A 253 5.27 2.59 24.61
CA GLY A 253 4.38 3.64 24.13
C GLY A 253 3.58 3.20 22.88
N THR A 254 3.11 4.17 22.13
CA THR A 254 2.34 3.93 20.88
C THR A 254 3.27 3.75 19.68
N GLY A 255 4.43 3.11 19.89
CA GLY A 255 5.39 2.85 18.83
C GLY A 255 4.85 1.93 17.77
N ARG A 256 5.02 2.30 16.49
CA ARG A 256 4.65 1.48 15.35
C ARG A 256 5.81 1.23 14.41
N GLN A 257 6.84 2.03 14.47
CA GLN A 257 8.00 1.87 13.63
C GLN A 257 9.06 1.08 14.32
N LEU A 258 9.60 0.13 13.63
CA LEU A 258 10.50 -0.89 14.14
C LEU A 258 11.74 -0.97 13.27
N ARG A 259 12.90 -1.05 13.90
CA ARG A 259 14.18 -1.37 13.24
C ARG A 259 14.89 -2.43 14.05
N PHE A 260 15.62 -3.29 13.37
CA PHE A 260 16.48 -4.31 13.97
C PHE A 260 17.96 -3.99 13.73
N GLY A 261 18.82 -4.37 14.66
CA GLY A 261 20.26 -4.21 14.53
C GLY A 261 21.03 -4.89 15.64
N HIS A 262 22.36 -4.78 15.61
CA HIS A 262 23.27 -5.40 16.57
C HIS A 262 23.76 -4.38 17.61
N LEU A 263 22.83 -3.81 18.39
CA LEU A 263 23.13 -2.76 19.36
C LEU A 263 24.16 -3.18 20.41
N LEU A 264 24.19 -4.46 20.78
CA LEU A 264 25.11 -5.02 21.77
C LEU A 264 26.39 -5.61 21.16
N GLY A 265 26.59 -5.47 19.85
CA GLY A 265 27.76 -6.03 19.15
C GLY A 265 27.82 -7.55 19.15
N THR A 266 26.72 -8.22 19.44
CA THR A 266 26.56 -9.67 19.37
C THR A 266 25.94 -10.12 18.06
N LYS A 267 25.82 -11.43 17.85
CA LYS A 267 25.13 -11.97 16.68
C LYS A 267 23.60 -11.90 16.81
N GLU A 268 23.10 -11.76 18.02
CA GLU A 268 21.68 -11.64 18.28
C GLU A 268 21.23 -10.22 17.95
N TYR A 269 20.07 -10.13 17.33
CA TYR A 269 19.44 -8.85 17.04
C TYR A 269 18.80 -8.25 18.28
N GLN A 270 18.84 -6.95 18.35
CA GLN A 270 18.02 -6.11 19.20
C GLN A 270 17.10 -5.29 18.31
N MET A 271 16.08 -4.69 18.87
CA MET A 271 15.14 -3.86 18.15
C MET A 271 14.99 -2.49 18.79
N VAL A 272 14.68 -1.49 17.98
CA VAL A 272 14.30 -0.16 18.41
C VAL A 272 12.93 0.17 17.88
N MET A 273 12.00 0.47 18.78
CA MET A 273 10.66 0.91 18.47
C MET A 273 10.57 2.42 18.63
N ALA A 274 10.04 3.09 17.60
CA ALA A 274 9.83 4.53 17.61
C ALA A 274 8.35 4.88 17.81
N GLN A 275 8.09 5.67 18.85
CA GLN A 275 6.82 6.34 19.08
C GLN A 275 6.82 7.67 18.34
N CYS A 276 5.78 7.90 17.56
CA CYS A 276 5.64 9.07 16.71
C CYS A 276 4.45 9.91 17.13
N GLN A 277 4.58 11.22 16.96
CA GLN A 277 3.52 12.20 17.24
C GLN A 277 3.36 13.19 16.10
N LYS A 278 2.14 13.68 15.87
CA LYS A 278 1.90 14.81 14.98
C LYS A 278 2.37 16.11 15.59
N ARG A 279 3.13 16.91 14.84
CA ARG A 279 3.42 18.30 15.21
C ARG A 279 2.33 19.26 14.75
N VAL A 280 1.79 19.00 13.55
CA VAL A 280 0.76 19.82 12.91
C VAL A 280 -0.32 18.90 12.37
N GLY A 281 -1.51 19.40 12.17
CA GLY A 281 -2.64 18.64 11.64
C GLY A 281 -2.34 17.92 10.32
N ARG A 282 -3.13 16.92 9.99
CA ARG A 282 -2.90 15.96 8.92
C ARG A 282 -1.66 15.09 9.17
N ASP A 283 -1.21 14.35 8.19
CA ASP A 283 0.00 13.50 8.23
C ASP A 283 1.30 14.26 7.88
N ALA A 284 1.18 15.57 7.62
CA ALA A 284 2.24 16.34 7.01
C ALA A 284 3.52 16.45 7.85
N TYR A 285 3.41 16.52 9.16
CA TYR A 285 4.57 16.77 10.03
C TYR A 285 4.50 15.92 11.29
N GLY A 286 5.20 14.80 11.27
CA GLY A 286 5.43 13.96 12.43
C GLY A 286 6.75 14.28 13.14
N THR A 287 6.93 13.71 14.32
CA THR A 287 8.19 13.70 15.05
C THR A 287 8.30 12.40 15.85
N ILE A 288 9.53 11.93 16.07
CA ILE A 288 9.79 10.90 17.06
C ILE A 288 9.70 11.53 18.45
N SER A 289 8.90 10.96 19.33
CA SER A 289 8.75 11.42 20.71
C SER A 289 9.44 10.51 21.71
N CYS A 290 9.51 9.21 21.43
CA CYS A 290 10.21 8.24 22.26
C CYS A 290 10.83 7.13 21.38
N LEU A 291 12.02 6.69 21.75
CA LEU A 291 12.66 5.48 21.24
C LEU A 291 12.78 4.49 22.39
N THR A 292 12.40 3.25 22.16
CA THR A 292 12.59 2.14 23.11
C THR A 292 13.41 1.05 22.45
N ALA A 293 14.62 0.81 22.98
CA ALA A 293 15.43 -0.33 22.57
C ALA A 293 15.16 -1.52 23.49
N MET A 294 15.07 -2.71 22.90
CA MET A 294 14.85 -3.95 23.64
C MET A 294 15.50 -5.14 22.93
N ASP A 295 15.74 -6.18 23.71
CA ASP A 295 16.13 -7.47 23.15
C ASP A 295 14.91 -8.25 22.64
N LEU A 296 15.15 -9.38 21.96
CA LEU A 296 14.09 -10.23 21.44
C LEU A 296 13.38 -11.09 22.52
N ASP A 297 13.75 -10.94 23.79
CA ASP A 297 13.03 -11.53 24.94
C ASP A 297 12.11 -10.52 25.62
N GLY A 298 12.08 -9.26 25.12
CA GLY A 298 11.22 -8.20 25.60
C GLY A 298 11.79 -7.38 26.75
N ASN A 299 13.09 -7.55 27.07
CA ASN A 299 13.74 -6.74 28.07
C ASN A 299 14.10 -5.36 27.49
N ILE A 300 13.59 -4.30 28.09
CA ILE A 300 13.95 -2.93 27.72
C ILE A 300 15.41 -2.66 28.11
N LEU A 301 16.22 -2.30 27.14
CA LEU A 301 17.62 -1.93 27.33
C LEU A 301 17.73 -0.47 27.78
N TRP A 302 17.02 0.41 27.06
CA TRP A 302 16.97 1.83 27.35
C TRP A 302 15.76 2.49 26.66
N GLN A 303 15.41 3.69 27.12
CA GLN A 303 14.43 4.57 26.49
C GLN A 303 14.99 5.98 26.34
N HIS A 304 14.74 6.60 25.21
CA HIS A 304 15.11 7.98 24.91
C HIS A 304 13.86 8.80 24.57
N GLY A 305 13.32 9.51 25.54
CA GLY A 305 12.04 10.21 25.51
C GLY A 305 11.03 9.56 26.46
N GLU A 306 9.78 10.01 26.39
CA GLU A 306 8.71 9.56 27.28
C GLU A 306 7.69 8.70 26.49
N PRO A 307 7.50 7.44 26.86
CA PRO A 307 6.47 6.62 26.24
C PRO A 307 5.07 7.07 26.68
N THR A 308 4.10 6.92 25.81
CA THR A 308 2.68 7.17 26.09
C THR A 308 1.83 6.02 25.54
N ASP A 309 0.76 5.70 26.25
CA ASP A 309 -0.27 4.75 25.82
C ASP A 309 -1.46 5.43 25.11
N ASN A 310 -1.40 6.76 24.98
CA ASN A 310 -2.45 7.52 24.28
C ASN A 310 -2.33 7.34 22.77
N THR A 311 -3.13 6.47 22.19
CA THR A 311 -3.18 6.17 20.76
C THR A 311 -3.67 7.34 19.90
N GLU A 312 -4.36 8.33 20.48
CA GLU A 312 -4.84 9.51 19.75
C GLU A 312 -3.70 10.46 19.35
N ILE A 313 -2.60 10.46 20.11
CA ILE A 313 -1.41 11.23 19.76
C ILE A 313 -0.38 10.42 18.95
N GLY A 314 -0.54 9.11 18.93
CA GLY A 314 0.23 8.22 18.07
C GLY A 314 -0.10 8.55 16.63
N SER A 315 0.70 9.35 15.99
CA SER A 315 0.57 9.64 14.58
C SER A 315 1.43 8.70 13.78
N ILE A 316 0.93 8.42 12.64
CA ILE A 316 1.72 7.87 11.59
C ILE A 316 2.07 9.03 10.70
N SER A 317 3.32 9.18 10.50
CA SER A 317 3.80 9.98 9.40
C SER A 317 4.24 9.03 8.31
N ALA A 318 4.60 9.54 7.21
CA ALA A 318 5.45 8.96 6.22
C ALA A 318 6.65 8.23 6.86
N ASP A 319 7.66 7.93 6.14
CA ASP A 319 8.87 7.32 6.70
C ASP A 319 9.39 8.11 7.92
N MET A 320 10.12 7.43 8.81
CA MET A 320 10.64 8.08 10.01
C MET A 320 12.15 8.20 9.93
N PRO A 321 12.72 9.31 10.41
CA PRO A 321 14.15 9.51 10.39
C PRO A 321 14.84 8.69 11.48
N MET A 322 14.94 7.36 11.28
CA MET A 322 15.63 6.45 12.18
C MET A 322 16.28 5.32 11.40
N GLN A 323 17.58 5.10 11.63
CA GLN A 323 18.33 3.95 11.12
C GLN A 323 19.20 3.36 12.24
N ILE A 324 19.53 2.07 12.12
CA ILE A 324 20.45 1.37 13.01
C ILE A 324 21.65 0.93 12.18
N TYR A 325 22.84 1.38 12.54
CA TYR A 325 24.05 1.11 11.77
C TYR A 325 25.32 1.46 12.58
N ASP A 326 26.38 0.63 12.45
CA ASP A 326 27.73 0.90 13.00
C ASP A 326 28.43 2.00 12.17
N ILE A 327 28.05 3.26 12.43
CA ILE A 327 28.52 4.40 11.64
C ILE A 327 29.95 4.83 11.98
N ASP A 328 30.43 4.54 13.18
CA ASP A 328 31.80 4.90 13.59
C ASP A 328 32.79 3.72 13.50
N GLY A 329 32.29 2.50 13.25
CA GLY A 329 33.10 1.32 13.00
C GLY A 329 33.66 0.68 14.27
N ASP A 330 33.01 0.88 15.43
CA ASP A 330 33.44 0.34 16.69
C ASP A 330 32.90 -1.10 16.97
N GLY A 331 32.05 -1.61 16.09
CA GLY A 331 31.45 -2.94 16.15
C GLY A 331 30.14 -3.01 16.93
N TYR A 332 29.57 -1.88 17.31
CA TYR A 332 28.27 -1.74 17.91
C TYR A 332 27.42 -0.81 17.06
N ASP A 333 26.21 -1.21 16.75
CA ASP A 333 25.33 -0.35 15.96
C ASP A 333 24.87 0.86 16.76
N GLU A 334 24.95 2.05 16.17
CA GLU A 334 24.31 3.27 16.66
C GLU A 334 22.85 3.33 16.22
N VAL A 335 22.06 4.11 16.95
CA VAL A 335 20.76 4.59 16.51
C VAL A 335 20.90 6.02 16.00
N ILE A 336 20.80 6.17 14.69
CA ILE A 336 20.86 7.47 14.01
C ILE A 336 19.44 7.95 13.82
N THR A 337 19.10 9.14 14.30
CA THR A 337 17.72 9.64 14.28
C THR A 337 17.64 11.16 14.19
N ALA A 338 16.45 11.67 13.88
CA ALA A 338 16.15 13.09 14.02
C ALA A 338 14.95 13.28 14.94
N LYS A 339 15.12 14.11 15.95
CA LYS A 339 14.12 14.40 16.98
C LYS A 339 14.24 15.84 17.45
N ASN A 340 13.12 16.54 17.62
CA ASN A 340 13.10 17.92 18.13
C ASN A 340 14.03 18.89 17.38
N PHE A 341 14.06 18.79 16.04
CA PHE A 341 14.94 19.59 15.18
C PHE A 341 16.42 19.41 15.46
N GLU A 342 16.81 18.23 15.92
CA GLU A 342 18.20 17.80 16.07
C GLU A 342 18.39 16.46 15.35
N VAL A 343 19.51 16.29 14.69
CA VAL A 343 20.03 14.98 14.27
C VAL A 343 20.86 14.44 15.42
N LEU A 344 20.63 13.20 15.80
CA LEU A 344 21.27 12.53 16.92
C LEU A 344 21.92 11.24 16.45
N ILE A 345 23.10 10.94 16.95
CA ILE A 345 23.73 9.62 16.94
C ILE A 345 23.77 9.14 18.38
N LEU A 346 23.02 8.08 18.68
CA LEU A 346 22.93 7.49 20.01
C LEU A 346 23.78 6.22 20.08
N ASP A 347 24.49 6.01 21.17
CA ASP A 347 25.13 4.73 21.48
C ASP A 347 24.03 3.65 21.59
N GLY A 348 24.11 2.60 20.76
CA GLY A 348 23.08 1.56 20.69
C GLY A 348 22.93 0.77 21.99
N ARG A 349 23.98 0.67 22.81
CA ARG A 349 23.98 -0.07 24.07
C ARG A 349 23.24 0.67 25.18
N THR A 350 23.33 2.00 25.19
CA THR A 350 22.90 2.83 26.33
C THR A 350 21.83 3.86 26.01
N GLY A 351 21.63 4.19 24.73
CA GLY A 351 20.76 5.28 24.31
C GLY A 351 21.32 6.68 24.59
N GLU A 352 22.57 6.78 25.07
CA GLU A 352 23.23 8.06 25.31
C GLU A 352 23.62 8.74 24.01
N VAL A 353 23.56 10.07 23.99
CA VAL A 353 23.91 10.84 22.80
C VAL A 353 25.41 10.89 22.60
N LYS A 354 25.91 10.22 21.56
CA LYS A 354 27.33 10.31 21.12
C LYS A 354 27.59 11.63 20.39
N LYS A 355 26.69 11.99 19.44
CA LYS A 355 26.79 13.23 18.63
C LYS A 355 25.41 13.87 18.47
N ARG A 356 25.38 15.19 18.37
CA ARG A 356 24.18 15.95 18.04
C ARG A 356 24.47 17.20 17.21
N ALA A 357 23.57 17.54 16.32
CA ALA A 357 23.56 18.81 15.62
C ALA A 357 22.12 19.28 15.42
N LYS A 358 21.90 20.60 15.41
CA LYS A 358 20.61 21.15 14.97
C LYS A 358 20.38 20.86 13.51
N THR A 359 19.13 20.54 13.13
CA THR A 359 18.78 20.45 11.72
C THR A 359 19.00 21.80 11.02
N PRO A 360 19.35 21.81 9.74
CA PRO A 360 19.51 23.05 9.00
C PRO A 360 18.27 23.94 9.04
N TYR A 361 18.45 25.24 8.85
CA TYR A 361 17.32 26.14 8.68
C TYR A 361 16.55 25.79 7.39
N SER A 362 15.25 25.86 7.49
CA SER A 362 14.34 25.69 6.36
C SER A 362 14.20 26.95 5.50
N THR A 363 15.20 27.85 5.57
CA THR A 363 15.18 29.03 4.73
C THR A 363 14.69 28.63 3.36
N ALA A 364 13.64 29.31 2.94
CA ALA A 364 13.15 29.23 1.58
C ALA A 364 14.35 29.16 0.65
N ALA A 365 14.19 28.55 -0.51
CA ALA A 365 15.14 28.75 -1.59
C ALA A 365 15.55 30.22 -1.61
N GLU A 366 16.72 30.52 -2.09
CA GLU A 366 17.22 31.87 -2.21
C GLU A 366 16.21 32.84 -2.87
N ASP A 367 15.25 32.28 -3.63
CA ASP A 367 14.13 32.99 -4.26
C ASP A 367 12.84 33.03 -3.44
N GLY A 368 12.81 32.46 -2.22
CA GLY A 368 11.62 32.41 -1.37
C GLY A 368 10.59 31.35 -1.74
N THR A 369 10.87 30.50 -2.72
CA THR A 369 9.91 29.48 -3.18
C THR A 369 9.79 28.34 -2.18
N ILE A 370 8.58 28.07 -1.70
CA ILE A 370 8.23 26.90 -0.89
C ILE A 370 7.38 25.97 -1.75
N ILE A 371 7.89 24.77 -2.02
CA ILE A 371 7.24 23.82 -2.91
C ILE A 371 6.66 22.66 -2.13
N GLY A 372 5.49 22.20 -2.55
CA GLY A 372 4.89 20.95 -2.10
C GLY A 372 4.29 20.99 -0.69
N VAL A 373 4.02 22.15 -0.14
CA VAL A 373 3.25 22.26 1.11
C VAL A 373 1.77 22.44 0.74
N PRO A 374 0.90 21.44 1.01
CA PRO A 374 -0.49 21.47 0.55
C PRO A 374 -1.29 22.65 1.07
N ASP A 375 -0.89 23.23 2.21
CA ASP A 375 -1.64 24.26 2.93
C ASP A 375 -0.88 25.62 3.04
N GLY A 376 0.11 25.88 2.18
CA GLY A 376 0.83 27.13 2.18
C GLY A 376 2.29 27.05 2.64
N GLU A 377 2.71 27.94 3.53
CA GLU A 377 4.10 28.04 3.97
C GLU A 377 4.55 26.85 4.85
N TYR A 378 5.81 26.47 4.70
CA TYR A 378 6.43 25.49 5.59
C TYR A 378 6.39 26.00 7.03
N ALA A 379 5.86 25.18 7.95
CA ALA A 379 5.45 25.64 9.28
C ALA A 379 6.62 25.88 10.26
N PHE A 380 7.87 25.57 9.90
CA PHE A 380 8.99 25.58 10.85
C PHE A 380 10.21 26.33 10.33
N ASP A 381 10.96 26.95 11.24
CA ASP A 381 12.22 27.63 10.92
C ASP A 381 13.36 26.67 10.57
N ARG A 382 13.24 25.41 10.95
CA ARG A 382 14.22 24.36 10.69
C ARG A 382 13.60 23.19 9.99
N ILE A 383 14.42 22.40 9.30
CA ILE A 383 13.98 21.14 8.70
C ILE A 383 13.42 20.22 9.78
N ASN A 384 12.20 19.74 9.55
CA ASN A 384 11.60 18.62 10.28
C ASN A 384 11.76 17.38 9.41
N PRO A 385 12.80 16.54 9.63
CA PRO A 385 13.04 15.39 8.80
C PRO A 385 11.89 14.38 8.88
N ASP A 386 11.50 13.83 7.74
CA ASP A 386 10.56 12.72 7.62
C ASP A 386 11.19 11.48 6.97
N GLY A 387 12.44 11.57 6.54
CA GLY A 387 13.22 10.46 6.00
C GLY A 387 14.70 10.63 6.26
N MET A 388 15.38 9.49 6.41
CA MET A 388 16.83 9.41 6.66
C MET A 388 17.40 8.18 5.96
N ARG A 389 18.59 8.35 5.35
CA ARG A 389 19.36 7.24 4.77
C ARG A 389 20.83 7.33 5.15
N ILE A 390 21.48 6.18 5.27
CA ILE A 390 22.92 6.06 5.35
C ILE A 390 23.44 5.94 3.92
N CYS A 391 24.43 6.75 3.56
CA CYS A 391 24.92 6.89 2.20
C CYS A 391 26.44 6.87 2.13
N ASN A 392 26.99 6.64 0.94
CA ASN A 392 28.41 6.69 0.66
C ASN A 392 28.78 7.78 -0.37
N PHE A 393 28.34 9.01 -0.13
CA PHE A 393 28.65 10.13 -1.05
C PHE A 393 30.13 10.45 -1.15
N ARG A 394 30.91 10.18 -0.07
CA ARG A 394 32.35 10.41 -0.04
C ARG A 394 33.21 9.28 -0.62
N GLY A 395 32.59 8.16 -1.03
CA GLY A 395 33.33 7.01 -1.56
C GLY A 395 34.27 6.35 -0.54
N LEU A 396 33.83 6.21 0.69
CA LEU A 396 34.58 5.57 1.76
C LEU A 396 34.46 4.04 1.67
N ASP A 397 35.37 3.32 2.36
CA ASP A 397 35.31 1.85 2.45
C ASP A 397 33.99 1.33 3.04
N LYS A 398 33.34 2.12 3.89
CA LYS A 398 32.00 1.89 4.42
C LYS A 398 31.19 3.17 4.35
N PRO A 399 29.87 3.09 4.11
CA PRO A 399 28.99 4.25 4.16
C PRO A 399 29.05 4.94 5.53
N ARG A 400 29.22 6.27 5.55
CA ARG A 400 29.26 7.08 6.78
C ARG A 400 28.59 8.44 6.62
N ASP A 401 27.89 8.64 5.51
CA ASP A 401 27.17 9.88 5.26
C ASP A 401 25.70 9.70 5.62
N ILE A 402 25.07 10.76 6.05
CA ILE A 402 23.68 10.75 6.51
C ILE A 402 22.88 11.69 5.62
N LEU A 403 21.92 11.14 4.89
CA LEU A 403 20.91 11.91 4.19
C LEU A 403 19.75 12.20 5.12
N ILE A 404 19.30 13.45 5.18
CA ILE A 404 18.01 13.83 5.77
C ILE A 404 17.20 14.61 4.76
N LYS A 405 15.89 14.45 4.78
CA LYS A 405 14.95 15.22 3.96
C LYS A 405 13.74 15.66 4.76
N ASP A 406 13.17 16.80 4.39
CA ASP A 406 11.82 17.11 4.79
C ASP A 406 10.79 16.43 3.88
N ARG A 407 9.51 16.52 4.23
CA ARG A 407 8.46 15.81 3.50
C ARG A 407 8.36 16.20 2.03
N TYR A 408 8.68 17.44 1.66
CA TYR A 408 8.25 17.96 0.38
C TYR A 408 9.37 18.35 -0.60
N CYS A 409 10.43 19.00 -0.15
CA CYS A 409 11.36 19.55 -1.14
C CYS A 409 12.84 19.68 -0.73
N ARG A 410 13.18 19.62 0.55
CA ARG A 410 14.54 19.89 1.01
C ARG A 410 15.29 18.62 1.36
N VAL A 411 16.49 18.51 0.86
CA VAL A 411 17.38 17.36 1.04
C VAL A 411 18.76 17.88 1.48
N TYR A 412 19.33 17.26 2.52
CA TYR A 412 20.66 17.60 3.03
C TYR A 412 21.48 16.33 3.21
N ALA A 413 22.72 16.36 2.76
CA ALA A 413 23.72 15.36 3.09
C ALA A 413 24.63 15.86 4.21
N LEU A 414 24.80 15.05 5.22
CA LEU A 414 25.66 15.29 6.36
C LEU A 414 26.78 14.24 6.39
N ASN A 415 27.98 14.63 6.89
CA ASN A 415 29.00 13.65 7.22
C ASN A 415 28.72 13.01 8.60
N ASP A 416 29.53 12.04 9.02
CA ASP A 416 29.44 11.36 10.32
C ASP A 416 29.78 12.24 11.54
N ASN A 417 30.20 13.51 11.31
CA ASN A 417 30.28 14.55 12.34
C ASN A 417 29.04 15.47 12.37
N LEU A 418 28.03 15.12 11.57
CA LEU A 418 26.78 15.88 11.40
C LEU A 418 26.98 17.27 10.79
N GLU A 419 28.05 17.47 10.04
CA GLU A 419 28.32 18.69 9.29
C GLU A 419 27.70 18.58 7.89
N VAL A 420 27.04 19.64 7.45
CA VAL A 420 26.40 19.69 6.12
C VAL A 420 27.49 19.67 5.03
N MET A 421 27.42 18.68 4.14
CA MET A 421 28.29 18.57 2.99
C MET A 421 27.72 19.31 1.79
N TRP A 422 26.45 19.07 1.51
CA TRP A 422 25.70 19.73 0.45
C TRP A 422 24.20 19.72 0.75
N HIS A 423 23.44 20.51 0.02
CA HIS A 423 21.98 20.51 0.06
C HIS A 423 21.40 20.62 -1.34
N PHE A 424 20.17 20.12 -1.48
CA PHE A 424 19.41 20.24 -2.70
C PHE A 424 17.98 20.65 -2.36
N GLN A 425 17.45 21.59 -3.14
CA GLN A 425 16.04 21.95 -3.08
C GLN A 425 15.38 21.55 -4.39
N SER A 426 14.39 20.66 -4.28
CA SER A 426 13.60 20.23 -5.42
C SER A 426 12.59 21.28 -5.81
N ASP A 427 12.34 21.42 -7.09
CA ASP A 427 11.23 22.19 -7.67
C ASP A 427 9.93 21.36 -7.75
N LYS A 428 9.96 20.13 -7.22
CA LYS A 428 8.84 19.18 -7.20
C LYS A 428 8.83 18.45 -5.87
N ASN A 429 7.68 17.88 -5.52
CA ASN A 429 7.57 17.06 -4.31
C ASN A 429 8.58 15.91 -4.34
N THR A 430 9.38 15.78 -3.27
CA THR A 430 10.42 14.76 -3.17
C THR A 430 9.88 13.38 -2.79
N GLY A 431 8.59 13.28 -2.47
CA GLY A 431 8.01 12.02 -2.03
C GLY A 431 8.54 11.53 -0.70
N HIS A 432 8.46 10.24 -0.50
CA HIS A 432 8.71 9.63 0.81
C HIS A 432 10.02 8.87 0.87
N PHE A 433 10.40 8.18 -0.19
CA PHE A 433 11.51 7.25 -0.21
C PHE A 433 12.67 7.77 -1.09
N PRO A 434 13.69 8.44 -0.53
CA PRO A 434 14.93 8.71 -1.25
C PRO A 434 15.76 7.44 -1.35
N PHE A 435 16.29 7.13 -2.53
CA PHE A 435 17.06 5.94 -2.79
C PHE A 435 18.50 6.30 -3.20
N ALA A 436 19.47 5.93 -2.36
CA ALA A 436 20.89 6.16 -2.62
C ALA A 436 21.53 4.87 -3.15
N ILE A 437 22.29 4.98 -4.23
CA ILE A 437 22.90 3.84 -4.91
C ILE A 437 24.03 4.31 -5.82
N ASP A 438 25.15 3.60 -5.85
CA ASP A 438 26.23 3.78 -6.83
C ASP A 438 25.76 3.25 -8.21
N ILE A 439 25.26 4.12 -9.09
CA ILE A 439 24.73 3.72 -10.40
C ILE A 439 25.81 3.51 -11.47
N ASN A 440 26.99 4.07 -11.26
CA ASN A 440 28.08 4.10 -12.25
C ASN A 440 29.28 3.22 -11.88
N GLY A 441 29.34 2.70 -10.64
CA GLY A 441 30.40 1.81 -10.14
C GLY A 441 31.67 2.54 -9.72
N ASP A 442 31.60 3.84 -9.39
CA ASP A 442 32.75 4.63 -8.98
C ASP A 442 33.00 4.65 -7.45
N GLY A 443 32.14 3.99 -6.69
CA GLY A 443 32.20 3.89 -5.24
C GLY A 443 31.51 5.03 -4.50
N HIS A 444 30.86 5.95 -5.21
CA HIS A 444 30.08 7.04 -4.65
C HIS A 444 28.59 6.83 -4.95
N ASP A 445 27.74 7.02 -3.95
CA ASP A 445 26.31 6.92 -4.19
C ASP A 445 25.79 8.14 -4.95
N GLU A 446 24.96 7.90 -5.97
CA GLU A 446 23.98 8.84 -6.50
C GLU A 446 22.69 8.75 -5.67
N LEU A 447 21.82 9.75 -5.81
CA LEU A 447 20.56 9.84 -5.07
C LEU A 447 19.38 10.06 -6.02
N LEU A 448 18.45 9.10 -6.05
CA LEU A 448 17.14 9.30 -6.63
C LEU A 448 16.17 9.79 -5.53
N VAL A 449 15.70 11.04 -5.68
CA VAL A 449 14.79 11.67 -4.71
C VAL A 449 13.64 12.37 -5.42
N GLY A 450 12.44 11.91 -5.19
CA GLY A 450 11.29 12.26 -6.03
C GLY A 450 11.59 11.94 -7.48
N TYR A 451 11.40 12.89 -8.37
CA TYR A 451 11.67 12.72 -9.79
C TYR A 451 13.11 13.10 -10.21
N ASN A 452 13.99 13.40 -9.25
CA ASN A 452 15.34 13.91 -9.54
C ASN A 452 16.40 12.88 -9.20
N MET A 453 17.35 12.66 -10.11
CA MET A 453 18.61 11.98 -9.84
C MET A 453 19.70 13.02 -9.60
N LEU A 454 20.39 12.89 -8.48
CA LEU A 454 21.49 13.74 -8.06
C LEU A 454 22.81 12.95 -8.05
N ASP A 455 23.91 13.62 -8.33
CA ASP A 455 25.25 13.05 -8.11
C ASP A 455 25.63 13.09 -6.60
N CYS A 456 26.75 12.49 -6.25
CA CYS A 456 27.28 12.45 -4.89
C CYS A 456 27.57 13.85 -4.26
N HIS A 457 27.52 14.90 -5.04
CA HIS A 457 27.67 16.30 -4.60
C HIS A 457 26.34 17.08 -4.55
N GLY A 458 25.20 16.39 -4.77
CA GLY A 458 23.88 17.00 -4.77
C GLY A 458 23.53 17.76 -6.05
N LYS A 459 24.32 17.61 -7.12
CA LYS A 459 24.02 18.24 -8.41
C LYS A 459 23.05 17.35 -9.20
N ARG A 460 22.00 17.96 -9.76
CA ARG A 460 21.02 17.25 -10.59
C ARG A 460 21.66 16.73 -11.87
N LEU A 461 21.57 15.42 -12.08
CA LEU A 461 21.96 14.74 -13.31
C LEU A 461 20.83 14.76 -14.34
N TRP A 462 19.63 14.36 -13.89
CA TRP A 462 18.43 14.37 -14.71
C TRP A 462 17.16 14.46 -13.85
N THR A 463 16.03 14.67 -14.49
CA THR A 463 14.72 14.64 -13.84
C THR A 463 13.69 13.97 -14.75
N MET A 464 12.80 13.16 -14.16
CA MET A 464 11.68 12.57 -14.89
C MET A 464 10.72 13.67 -15.39
N PRO A 465 10.04 13.47 -16.53
CA PRO A 465 9.22 14.49 -17.18
C PRO A 465 7.84 14.70 -16.52
N PHE A 466 7.71 14.40 -15.24
CA PHE A 466 6.46 14.56 -14.49
C PHE A 466 6.48 15.85 -13.68
N LYS A 467 5.34 16.49 -13.54
CA LYS A 467 5.19 17.77 -12.83
C LYS A 467 4.42 17.66 -11.55
N ASP A 468 3.48 16.75 -11.50
CA ASP A 468 2.52 16.62 -10.42
C ASP A 468 2.85 15.42 -9.56
N ASP A 469 2.47 15.50 -8.27
CA ASP A 469 2.58 14.44 -7.32
C ASP A 469 4.04 14.05 -6.98
N HIS A 470 4.28 12.86 -6.46
CA HIS A 470 5.54 12.41 -5.88
C HIS A 470 5.77 10.92 -6.13
N ILE A 471 7.00 10.47 -5.92
CA ILE A 471 7.35 9.05 -5.86
C ILE A 471 7.22 8.58 -4.41
N ASP A 472 6.48 7.49 -4.20
CA ASP A 472 6.33 6.86 -2.89
C ASP A 472 7.44 5.85 -2.61
N GLU A 473 7.75 4.97 -3.55
CA GLU A 473 8.77 3.95 -3.40
C GLU A 473 9.57 3.74 -4.70
N ILE A 474 10.84 3.33 -4.54
CA ILE A 474 11.80 3.10 -5.62
C ILE A 474 12.50 1.77 -5.36
N VAL A 475 12.55 0.91 -6.37
CA VAL A 475 13.26 -0.37 -6.33
C VAL A 475 14.12 -0.52 -7.59
N PRO A 476 15.45 -0.71 -7.48
CA PRO A 476 16.28 -0.94 -8.66
C PRO A 476 16.14 -2.37 -9.18
N GLY A 477 16.28 -2.54 -10.48
CA GLY A 477 16.21 -3.83 -11.13
C GLY A 477 17.04 -3.90 -12.40
N ARG A 478 17.09 -5.09 -12.99
CA ARG A 478 17.71 -5.34 -14.30
C ARG A 478 16.83 -6.27 -15.12
N PHE A 479 16.67 -5.95 -16.40
CA PHE A 479 15.96 -6.82 -17.32
C PHE A 479 16.79 -8.07 -17.62
N GLU A 480 16.24 -9.25 -17.39
CA GLU A 480 16.91 -10.53 -17.69
C GLU A 480 16.42 -11.17 -18.99
N SER A 481 15.41 -10.60 -19.62
CA SER A 481 14.82 -11.06 -20.87
C SER A 481 14.38 -9.90 -21.77
N GLY A 482 13.83 -10.20 -22.94
CA GLY A 482 13.22 -9.25 -23.83
C GLY A 482 14.17 -8.26 -24.51
N PRO A 483 13.62 -7.21 -25.12
CA PRO A 483 14.39 -6.25 -25.91
C PRO A 483 15.32 -5.35 -25.06
N ASN A 484 15.04 -5.25 -23.76
CA ASN A 484 15.84 -4.46 -22.82
C ASN A 484 16.81 -5.30 -21.99
N LYS A 485 17.00 -6.59 -22.31
CA LYS A 485 17.89 -7.49 -21.55
C LYS A 485 19.24 -6.84 -21.24
N GLY A 486 19.63 -6.90 -19.95
CA GLY A 486 20.87 -6.35 -19.43
C GLY A 486 20.80 -4.86 -19.05
N LYS A 487 19.75 -4.12 -19.44
CA LYS A 487 19.55 -2.75 -18.96
C LYS A 487 19.12 -2.75 -17.50
N LYS A 488 19.66 -1.80 -16.74
CA LYS A 488 19.24 -1.50 -15.38
C LYS A 488 18.06 -0.53 -15.40
N PHE A 489 17.18 -0.63 -14.41
CA PHE A 489 16.03 0.25 -14.27
C PHE A 489 15.72 0.56 -12.80
N PHE A 490 14.95 1.61 -12.58
CA PHE A 490 14.21 1.83 -11.35
C PHE A 490 12.73 1.50 -11.59
N ALA A 491 12.17 0.62 -10.76
CA ALA A 491 10.75 0.45 -10.62
C ALA A 491 10.27 1.47 -9.58
N CYS A 492 9.43 2.39 -10.01
CA CYS A 492 8.93 3.48 -9.19
C CYS A 492 7.42 3.42 -9.11
N VAL A 493 6.89 3.72 -7.95
CA VAL A 493 5.47 3.99 -7.75
C VAL A 493 5.29 5.44 -7.39
N ALA A 494 4.37 6.08 -8.06
CA ALA A 494 4.20 7.52 -7.95
C ALA A 494 2.72 7.86 -8.01
N GLY A 495 2.23 8.58 -7.05
CA GLY A 495 0.88 9.06 -6.91
C GLY A 495 -0.02 8.92 -8.15
N THR A 496 -0.35 10.02 -8.79
CA THR A 496 -1.17 10.01 -10.02
C THR A 496 -0.46 9.44 -11.26
N GLN A 497 0.83 9.19 -11.19
CA GLN A 497 1.58 8.62 -12.32
C GLN A 497 1.46 7.10 -12.38
N GLY A 498 1.09 6.45 -11.28
CA GLY A 498 0.97 5.01 -11.20
C GLY A 498 2.32 4.29 -11.12
N PHE A 499 2.46 3.17 -11.84
CA PHE A 499 3.68 2.39 -11.91
C PHE A 499 4.56 2.84 -13.07
N ILE A 500 5.85 3.02 -12.81
CA ILE A 500 6.83 3.54 -13.78
C ILE A 500 8.07 2.67 -13.77
N LEU A 501 8.55 2.28 -14.94
CA LEU A 501 9.91 1.79 -15.13
C LEU A 501 10.70 2.87 -15.86
N CYS A 502 11.81 3.31 -15.27
CA CYS A 502 12.76 4.21 -15.95
C CYS A 502 14.17 3.62 -15.91
N ASP A 503 14.98 3.88 -16.94
CA ASP A 503 16.39 3.48 -16.92
C ASP A 503 17.24 4.40 -16.04
N PHE A 504 18.51 4.05 -15.83
CA PHE A 504 19.42 4.84 -15.00
C PHE A 504 19.81 6.19 -15.62
N ASP A 505 19.44 6.41 -16.88
CA ASP A 505 19.59 7.69 -17.57
C ASP A 505 18.33 8.58 -17.48
N GLY A 506 17.26 8.09 -16.82
CA GLY A 506 16.00 8.82 -16.60
C GLY A 506 14.99 8.68 -17.74
N ASN A 507 15.23 7.80 -18.72
CA ASN A 507 14.26 7.54 -19.78
C ASN A 507 13.13 6.65 -19.27
N ILE A 508 11.88 7.06 -19.49
CA ILE A 508 10.71 6.26 -19.13
C ILE A 508 10.58 5.11 -20.12
N LEU A 509 10.74 3.88 -19.62
CA LEU A 509 10.63 2.65 -20.41
C LEU A 509 9.20 2.13 -20.46
N LYS A 510 8.48 2.22 -19.34
CA LYS A 510 7.07 1.86 -19.19
C LYS A 510 6.36 2.77 -18.20
N LYS A 511 5.07 2.93 -18.40
CA LYS A 511 4.17 3.56 -17.45
C LYS A 511 2.81 2.87 -17.50
N ASP A 512 2.27 2.56 -16.33
CA ASP A 512 0.93 2.02 -16.18
C ASP A 512 0.10 2.86 -15.21
N GLY A 513 -1.02 3.41 -15.67
CA GLY A 513 -1.91 4.29 -14.94
C GLY A 513 -2.86 3.51 -14.03
N ILE A 514 -2.36 2.99 -12.94
CA ILE A 514 -3.10 2.18 -11.95
C ILE A 514 -3.69 3.01 -10.81
N GLY A 515 -3.77 4.32 -10.95
CA GLY A 515 -4.14 5.23 -9.87
C GLY A 515 -2.95 5.55 -8.96
N HIS A 516 -3.20 5.94 -7.70
CA HIS A 516 -2.15 6.26 -6.74
C HIS A 516 -1.43 4.98 -6.30
N ALA A 517 -0.35 4.67 -6.98
CA ALA A 517 0.50 3.55 -6.63
C ALA A 517 1.37 3.90 -5.42
N GLN A 518 1.47 2.98 -4.44
CA GLN A 518 2.09 3.26 -3.15
C GLN A 518 3.31 2.43 -2.87
N ARG A 519 3.29 1.15 -3.24
CA ARG A 519 4.39 0.22 -2.95
C ARG A 519 4.71 -0.63 -4.16
N VAL A 520 5.99 -0.93 -4.30
CA VAL A 520 6.51 -1.88 -5.29
C VAL A 520 7.50 -2.83 -4.63
N SER A 521 7.43 -4.10 -4.97
CA SER A 521 8.45 -5.08 -4.61
C SER A 521 8.96 -5.80 -5.85
N LEU A 522 10.22 -6.17 -5.80
CA LEU A 522 10.93 -6.88 -6.86
C LEU A 522 11.63 -8.09 -6.25
N ALA A 523 11.24 -9.30 -6.65
CA ALA A 523 11.83 -10.52 -6.14
C ALA A 523 11.61 -11.71 -7.08
N ASN A 524 12.19 -12.87 -6.74
CA ASN A 524 12.07 -14.10 -7.51
C ASN A 524 10.78 -14.84 -7.15
N TYR A 525 9.62 -14.27 -7.50
CA TYR A 525 8.32 -14.88 -7.20
C TYR A 525 7.98 -16.09 -8.09
N CYS A 526 8.53 -16.11 -9.30
CA CYS A 526 8.34 -17.18 -10.29
C CYS A 526 9.69 -17.79 -10.70
N PRO A 527 10.28 -18.68 -9.90
CA PRO A 527 11.66 -19.16 -10.12
C PRO A 527 11.89 -19.93 -11.43
N ASP A 528 10.85 -20.36 -12.09
CA ASP A 528 10.85 -20.99 -13.39
C ASP A 528 10.80 -20.00 -14.58
N LYS A 529 10.63 -18.71 -14.30
CA LYS A 529 10.70 -17.62 -15.29
C LYS A 529 12.04 -16.86 -15.20
N PRO A 530 12.49 -16.26 -16.31
CA PRO A 530 13.73 -15.48 -16.29
C PRO A 530 13.48 -14.11 -15.64
N GLY A 531 14.37 -13.72 -14.74
CA GLY A 531 14.36 -12.40 -14.08
C GLY A 531 13.53 -12.38 -12.81
N TYR A 532 13.21 -11.19 -12.34
CA TYR A 532 12.40 -10.97 -11.15
C TYR A 532 11.09 -10.29 -11.52
N GLU A 533 10.03 -10.74 -10.89
CA GLU A 533 8.72 -10.16 -11.03
C GLU A 533 8.55 -8.97 -10.08
N MET A 534 7.58 -8.13 -10.42
CA MET A 534 7.23 -6.96 -9.63
C MET A 534 5.78 -7.04 -9.16
N ALA A 535 5.57 -6.82 -7.86
CA ALA A 535 4.25 -6.65 -7.30
C ALA A 535 4.07 -5.17 -6.91
N VAL A 536 2.95 -4.58 -7.30
CA VAL A 536 2.64 -3.17 -7.07
C VAL A 536 1.26 -3.07 -6.43
N VAL A 537 1.09 -2.19 -5.44
CA VAL A 537 -0.22 -1.92 -4.85
C VAL A 537 -0.55 -0.44 -4.94
N ASN A 538 -1.81 -0.12 -5.22
CA ASN A 538 -2.33 1.22 -5.07
C ASN A 538 -2.91 1.45 -3.66
N PHE A 539 -3.04 2.73 -3.27
CA PHE A 539 -3.51 3.11 -1.94
C PHE A 539 -4.61 4.17 -1.97
N TRP A 540 -4.34 5.39 -2.43
CA TRP A 540 -5.32 6.46 -2.43
C TRP A 540 -6.39 6.27 -3.51
N GLY A 541 -7.65 6.42 -3.12
CA GLY A 541 -8.79 6.34 -4.01
C GLY A 541 -9.36 4.92 -4.13
N HIS A 542 -8.59 3.96 -4.59
CA HIS A 542 -8.97 2.56 -4.75
C HIS A 542 -7.86 1.70 -4.18
N GLN A 543 -7.86 1.51 -2.89
CA GLN A 543 -6.73 0.98 -2.14
C GLN A 543 -6.69 -0.55 -2.09
N GLY A 544 -5.48 -1.09 -2.07
CA GLY A 544 -5.25 -2.51 -1.85
C GLY A 544 -5.34 -3.39 -3.08
N ILE A 545 -5.51 -2.83 -4.27
CA ILE A 545 -5.44 -3.61 -5.51
C ILE A 545 -3.97 -3.94 -5.79
N ILE A 546 -3.66 -5.23 -5.89
CA ILE A 546 -2.34 -5.73 -6.23
C ILE A 546 -2.28 -5.95 -7.73
N TYR A 547 -1.29 -5.37 -8.38
CA TYR A 547 -0.93 -5.60 -9.78
C TYR A 547 0.38 -6.36 -9.83
N PHE A 548 0.45 -7.42 -10.61
CA PHE A 548 1.63 -8.26 -10.70
C PHE A 548 2.16 -8.27 -12.13
N TYR A 549 3.45 -7.98 -12.24
CA TYR A 549 4.13 -7.81 -13.53
C TYR A 549 5.28 -8.81 -13.67
N ASP A 550 5.52 -9.25 -14.90
CA ASP A 550 6.72 -10.02 -15.23
C ASP A 550 7.99 -9.15 -15.16
N SER A 551 9.14 -9.80 -15.35
CA SER A 551 10.45 -9.13 -15.35
C SER A 551 10.66 -8.09 -16.47
N GLU A 552 9.75 -8.01 -17.45
CA GLU A 552 9.73 -7.00 -18.50
C GLU A 552 8.72 -5.87 -18.22
N GLY A 553 8.01 -5.95 -17.10
CA GLY A 553 6.96 -5.03 -16.70
C GLY A 553 5.64 -5.22 -17.46
N ASN A 554 5.37 -6.42 -18.01
CA ASN A 554 4.05 -6.73 -18.54
C ASN A 554 3.18 -7.25 -17.41
N GLU A 555 1.98 -6.71 -17.30
CA GLU A 555 1.01 -7.16 -16.30
C GLU A 555 0.60 -8.63 -16.58
N LEU A 556 0.63 -9.44 -15.54
CA LEU A 556 0.24 -10.83 -15.56
C LEU A 556 -1.14 -11.04 -14.95
N TRP A 557 -1.41 -10.39 -13.83
CA TRP A 557 -2.69 -10.45 -13.13
C TRP A 557 -2.86 -9.27 -12.18
N GLU A 558 -4.12 -9.04 -11.77
CA GLU A 558 -4.50 -8.10 -10.72
C GLU A 558 -5.44 -8.77 -9.71
N MET A 559 -5.40 -8.32 -8.46
CA MET A 559 -6.19 -8.92 -7.38
C MET A 559 -6.55 -7.89 -6.31
N GLU A 560 -7.77 -7.97 -5.79
CA GLU A 560 -8.23 -7.24 -4.61
C GLU A 560 -8.72 -8.24 -3.56
N ASN A 561 -8.19 -8.16 -2.34
CA ASN A 561 -8.46 -9.13 -1.29
C ASN A 561 -9.44 -8.62 -0.22
N GLU A 562 -10.22 -7.60 -0.50
CA GLU A 562 -11.19 -6.95 0.41
C GLU A 562 -10.55 -6.22 1.61
N LEU A 563 -9.24 -6.26 1.77
CA LEU A 563 -8.50 -5.47 2.73
C LEU A 563 -7.65 -4.44 2.02
N ASN A 564 -7.60 -3.27 2.60
CA ASN A 564 -6.83 -2.16 2.06
C ASN A 564 -5.41 -2.18 2.64
N GLY A 565 -4.42 -1.70 1.90
CA GLY A 565 -3.07 -1.55 2.40
C GLY A 565 -2.29 -2.86 2.49
N ASN A 566 -2.13 -3.56 1.39
CA ASN A 566 -1.29 -4.74 1.31
C ASN A 566 0.19 -4.35 1.37
N LEU A 567 0.99 -5.14 2.11
CA LEU A 567 2.40 -4.82 2.40
C LEU A 567 3.31 -5.06 1.21
N LEU A 568 3.07 -6.14 0.45
CA LEU A 568 3.89 -6.63 -0.66
C LEU A 568 5.36 -6.89 -0.29
N THR A 569 5.63 -7.24 0.96
CA THR A 569 6.99 -7.53 1.40
C THR A 569 7.45 -8.87 0.84
N PRO A 570 8.59 -8.94 0.14
CA PRO A 570 9.17 -10.20 -0.30
C PRO A 570 9.64 -11.03 0.90
N VAL A 571 9.40 -12.34 0.84
CA VAL A 571 9.74 -13.28 1.93
C VAL A 571 10.52 -14.47 1.38
N ASN A 572 11.73 -14.65 1.87
CA ASN A 572 12.52 -15.87 1.68
C ASN A 572 12.07 -16.94 2.70
N TRP A 573 10.91 -17.57 2.46
CA TRP A 573 10.30 -18.50 3.41
C TRP A 573 10.89 -19.90 3.38
N THR A 574 11.26 -20.39 2.20
CA THR A 574 11.74 -21.75 2.01
C THR A 574 13.25 -21.86 1.90
N GLY A 575 13.93 -20.78 1.55
CA GLY A 575 15.38 -20.76 1.37
C GLY A 575 15.87 -21.49 0.12
N ASP A 576 15.00 -21.80 -0.83
CA ASP A 576 15.31 -22.52 -2.06
C ASP A 576 15.47 -21.63 -3.30
N GLY A 577 15.33 -20.32 -3.12
CA GLY A 577 15.46 -19.32 -4.18
C GLY A 577 14.13 -18.79 -4.69
N GLN A 578 13.00 -19.28 -4.20
CA GLN A 578 11.69 -18.68 -4.41
C GLN A 578 11.38 -17.70 -3.29
N ASP A 579 10.93 -16.49 -3.66
CA ASP A 579 10.35 -15.55 -2.74
C ASP A 579 8.81 -15.60 -2.80
N PHE A 580 8.18 -15.23 -1.68
CA PHE A 580 6.72 -15.09 -1.56
C PHE A 580 6.36 -13.65 -1.24
N ILE A 581 5.11 -13.29 -1.45
CA ILE A 581 4.61 -11.95 -1.16
C ILE A 581 3.81 -11.99 0.15
N LEU A 582 4.31 -11.34 1.21
CA LEU A 582 3.52 -11.10 2.41
C LEU A 582 2.52 -9.99 2.12
N ILE A 583 1.23 -10.31 2.13
CA ILE A 583 0.19 -9.32 1.81
C ILE A 583 -0.29 -8.57 3.06
N ASN A 584 -0.63 -9.27 4.13
CA ASN A 584 -1.00 -8.71 5.43
C ASN A 584 -1.09 -9.82 6.48
N ALA A 585 -1.35 -9.48 7.74
CA ALA A 585 -1.44 -10.42 8.85
C ALA A 585 -2.86 -10.88 9.20
N ASP A 586 -3.86 -10.63 8.38
CA ASP A 586 -5.23 -11.10 8.64
C ASP A 586 -5.32 -12.63 8.48
N VAL A 587 -6.00 -13.31 9.42
CA VAL A 587 -6.13 -14.77 9.43
C VAL A 587 -6.86 -15.33 8.21
N LYS A 588 -7.84 -14.58 7.69
CA LYS A 588 -8.70 -15.04 6.59
C LYS A 588 -8.24 -14.55 5.23
N ARG A 589 -7.78 -13.30 5.17
CA ARG A 589 -7.47 -12.55 3.94
C ARG A 589 -5.99 -12.23 3.79
N GLY A 590 -5.17 -12.60 4.78
CA GLY A 590 -3.74 -12.36 4.82
C GLY A 590 -2.89 -13.59 4.52
N GLY A 591 -1.63 -13.48 4.90
CA GLY A 591 -0.62 -14.51 4.68
C GLY A 591 0.29 -14.20 3.52
N MET A 592 0.90 -15.23 2.96
CA MET A 592 1.80 -15.12 1.81
C MET A 592 1.17 -15.73 0.58
N ILE A 593 1.35 -15.07 -0.55
CA ILE A 593 0.98 -15.57 -1.88
C ILE A 593 2.23 -15.84 -2.71
N ASP A 594 2.10 -16.76 -3.67
CA ASP A 594 3.11 -17.02 -4.69
C ASP A 594 2.95 -16.11 -5.91
N GLY A 595 3.81 -16.27 -6.92
CA GLY A 595 3.76 -15.51 -8.16
C GLY A 595 2.50 -15.75 -9.02
N ASP A 596 1.70 -16.78 -8.72
CA ASP A 596 0.41 -17.04 -9.35
C ASP A 596 -0.78 -16.45 -8.54
N GLY A 597 -0.50 -15.71 -7.46
CA GLY A 597 -1.51 -15.13 -6.58
C GLY A 597 -2.24 -16.15 -5.71
N VAL A 598 -1.67 -17.34 -5.51
CA VAL A 598 -2.25 -18.39 -4.66
C VAL A 598 -1.75 -18.24 -3.23
N THR A 599 -2.65 -18.27 -2.25
CA THR A 599 -2.26 -18.24 -0.84
C THR A 599 -1.58 -19.54 -0.44
N VAL A 600 -0.28 -19.48 -0.15
CA VAL A 600 0.59 -20.64 0.12
C VAL A 600 0.94 -20.79 1.60
N VAL A 601 0.96 -19.70 2.38
CA VAL A 601 1.19 -19.75 3.82
C VAL A 601 0.16 -18.83 4.51
N LYS A 602 -0.53 -19.36 5.51
CA LYS A 602 -1.54 -18.66 6.30
C LYS A 602 -1.05 -18.38 7.71
N PHE A 603 -1.52 -17.27 8.27
CA PHE A 603 -1.36 -17.03 9.70
C PHE A 603 -2.22 -18.00 10.52
N PRO A 604 -1.73 -18.48 11.68
CA PRO A 604 -2.53 -19.24 12.62
C PRO A 604 -3.58 -18.31 13.29
N ASP A 605 -4.72 -18.86 13.65
CA ASP A 605 -5.74 -18.16 14.45
C ASP A 605 -5.40 -18.29 15.95
N ASP A 606 -4.37 -17.57 16.41
CA ASP A 606 -3.80 -17.65 17.75
C ASP A 606 -3.88 -16.32 18.51
N GLY A 607 -4.60 -15.33 17.95
CA GLY A 607 -4.77 -14.01 18.54
C GLY A 607 -3.57 -13.08 18.34
N HIS A 608 -2.76 -13.30 17.32
CA HIS A 608 -1.66 -12.41 16.97
C HIS A 608 -2.16 -11.02 16.56
N PRO A 609 -1.34 -9.99 16.73
CA PRO A 609 -1.61 -8.66 16.23
C PRO A 609 -1.71 -8.63 14.70
N THR A 610 -2.65 -7.84 14.19
CA THR A 610 -2.84 -7.65 12.74
C THR A 610 -2.54 -6.23 12.26
N LEU A 611 -2.09 -5.35 13.15
CA LEU A 611 -1.89 -3.93 12.83
C LEU A 611 -0.67 -3.71 11.95
N CYS A 612 0.46 -4.33 12.28
CA CYS A 612 1.72 -4.22 11.56
C CYS A 612 2.29 -5.60 11.28
N ALA A 613 2.98 -5.76 10.17
CA ALA A 613 3.75 -6.95 9.86
C ALA A 613 5.01 -6.62 9.06
N GLU A 614 6.03 -7.46 9.21
CA GLU A 614 7.34 -7.31 8.55
C GLU A 614 7.93 -8.70 8.30
N ALA A 615 8.73 -8.83 7.24
CA ALA A 615 9.54 -10.02 7.00
C ALA A 615 11.02 -9.67 7.21
N VAL A 616 11.69 -10.40 8.08
CA VAL A 616 13.06 -10.10 8.46
C VAL A 616 13.76 -11.33 9.02
N ASN A 617 15.02 -11.54 8.65
CA ASN A 617 15.84 -12.64 9.17
C ASN A 617 16.51 -12.22 10.48
N ILE A 618 16.03 -12.70 11.63
CA ILE A 618 16.48 -12.29 12.97
C ILE A 618 16.72 -13.42 13.96
N LEU A 619 16.33 -14.66 13.67
CA LEU A 619 16.48 -15.78 14.60
C LEU A 619 17.64 -16.74 14.25
N GLY A 620 18.45 -16.40 13.23
CA GLY A 620 19.68 -17.13 12.91
C GLY A 620 19.51 -18.30 11.94
N ASP A 621 18.32 -18.54 11.41
CA ASP A 621 18.09 -19.32 10.19
C ASP A 621 18.50 -18.46 8.97
N ALA A 622 18.66 -19.06 7.80
CA ALA A 622 18.93 -18.32 6.59
C ALA A 622 17.66 -17.73 5.96
N ARG A 623 16.49 -18.13 6.45
CA ARG A 623 15.16 -17.74 5.98
C ARG A 623 14.63 -16.55 6.79
N ASP A 624 13.63 -15.89 6.25
CA ASP A 624 12.99 -14.77 6.94
C ASP A 624 11.99 -15.27 7.98
N GLU A 625 11.92 -14.60 9.12
CA GLU A 625 10.82 -14.64 10.07
C GLU A 625 9.75 -13.62 9.68
N ILE A 626 8.52 -13.84 10.16
CA ILE A 626 7.43 -12.88 10.09
C ILE A 626 7.18 -12.30 11.46
N VAL A 627 7.31 -10.98 11.56
CA VAL A 627 7.05 -10.23 12.78
C VAL A 627 5.72 -9.50 12.63
N THR A 628 4.79 -9.72 13.56
CA THR A 628 3.54 -8.95 13.63
C THR A 628 3.45 -8.23 14.97
N TRP A 629 2.94 -7.00 14.98
CA TRP A 629 2.80 -6.24 16.22
C TRP A 629 1.67 -5.22 16.18
N ASP A 630 1.24 -4.84 17.38
CA ASP A 630 0.37 -3.70 17.65
C ASP A 630 0.99 -2.84 18.77
N TYR A 631 0.19 -2.12 19.52
CA TYR A 631 0.67 -1.34 20.67
C TYR A 631 0.95 -2.17 21.92
N ASN A 632 0.47 -3.41 21.98
CA ASN A 632 0.50 -4.25 23.17
C ASN A 632 1.44 -5.44 23.05
N TYR A 633 1.47 -6.08 21.89
CA TYR A 633 2.18 -7.32 21.67
C TYR A 633 2.90 -7.36 20.33
N MET A 634 3.99 -8.14 20.31
CA MET A 634 4.70 -8.58 19.12
C MET A 634 4.76 -10.09 19.10
N TYR A 635 4.44 -10.68 17.95
CA TYR A 635 4.63 -12.10 17.68
C TYR A 635 5.67 -12.27 16.58
N ILE A 636 6.58 -13.22 16.76
CA ILE A 636 7.59 -13.59 15.78
C ILE A 636 7.32 -15.02 15.36
N TYR A 637 7.08 -15.23 14.08
CA TYR A 637 6.83 -16.53 13.49
C TYR A 637 8.02 -16.98 12.67
N THR A 638 8.42 -18.25 12.84
CA THR A 638 9.38 -18.96 12.02
C THR A 638 8.69 -20.14 11.32
N GLN A 639 9.42 -20.89 10.55
CA GLN A 639 8.96 -22.10 9.89
C GLN A 639 8.81 -23.26 10.88
N ASP A 640 7.87 -24.18 10.65
CA ASP A 640 7.63 -25.36 11.50
C ASP A 640 8.51 -26.58 11.16
N ASP A 641 9.36 -26.47 10.16
CA ASP A 641 10.35 -27.50 9.79
C ASP A 641 11.72 -27.28 10.48
N GLU A 642 12.72 -28.08 10.12
CA GLU A 642 14.07 -27.95 10.67
C GLU A 642 14.77 -26.69 10.17
N GLN A 643 15.55 -26.04 11.03
CA GLN A 643 16.40 -24.90 10.66
C GLN A 643 17.36 -25.28 9.54
N ARG A 644 17.60 -24.34 8.63
CA ARG A 644 18.46 -24.51 7.48
C ARG A 644 19.57 -23.47 7.48
N GLU A 645 20.82 -23.93 7.51
CA GLU A 645 22.00 -23.07 7.50
C GLU A 645 22.55 -22.81 6.08
N ASP A 646 22.47 -23.81 5.21
CA ASP A 646 23.07 -23.80 3.86
C ASP A 646 22.02 -23.56 2.76
N VAL A 647 21.15 -22.56 2.94
CA VAL A 647 20.11 -22.25 2.00
C VAL A 647 20.35 -20.91 1.33
N TYR A 648 19.63 -20.68 0.23
CA TYR A 648 19.64 -19.41 -0.46
C TYR A 648 19.35 -18.24 0.48
N LYS A 649 20.19 -17.21 0.41
CA LYS A 649 19.99 -15.93 1.09
C LYS A 649 19.82 -14.87 0.02
N PRO A 650 18.66 -14.22 -0.10
CA PRO A 650 18.51 -13.12 -1.01
C PRO A 650 19.42 -11.97 -0.57
N TYR A 651 19.98 -11.28 -1.53
CA TYR A 651 20.69 -10.04 -1.25
C TYR A 651 19.68 -8.97 -0.84
N LYS A 652 19.89 -8.39 0.35
CA LYS A 652 19.06 -7.28 0.86
C LYS A 652 19.88 -6.01 0.81
N TYR A 653 19.49 -5.10 -0.02
CA TYR A 653 20.26 -3.88 -0.27
C TYR A 653 19.62 -2.64 0.36
N PRO A 654 20.43 -1.87 1.01
CA PRO A 654 21.22 -2.31 2.15
C PRO A 654 20.29 -2.41 3.35
N ASP A 655 20.37 -3.47 4.12
CA ASP A 655 19.46 -3.76 5.24
C ASP A 655 19.45 -2.68 6.34
N TYR A 656 20.53 -1.91 6.47
CA TYR A 656 20.62 -0.78 7.40
C TYR A 656 19.86 0.48 6.94
N ASN A 657 19.37 0.56 5.71
CA ASN A 657 18.52 1.62 5.21
C ASN A 657 17.05 1.24 5.22
N ALA A 658 16.62 0.62 6.31
CA ALA A 658 15.23 0.22 6.47
C ALA A 658 14.27 1.41 6.37
N SER A 659 13.12 1.17 5.77
CA SER A 659 12.05 2.15 5.58
C SER A 659 10.70 1.53 5.91
N ASN A 660 9.70 2.33 6.15
CA ASN A 660 8.32 1.87 6.23
C ASN A 660 7.73 1.55 4.86
N TYR A 661 8.38 2.04 3.82
CA TYR A 661 8.09 1.75 2.42
C TYR A 661 9.05 0.68 1.94
N ARG A 662 8.84 -0.56 2.31
CA ARG A 662 9.82 -1.60 2.01
C ARG A 662 9.29 -2.62 1.03
N GLY A 663 9.71 -2.50 -0.21
CA GLY A 663 9.67 -3.57 -1.19
C GLY A 663 11.05 -4.10 -1.56
N GLU A 664 12.11 -3.59 -0.90
CA GLU A 664 13.50 -3.76 -1.29
C GLU A 664 14.21 -4.95 -0.64
N TYR A 665 13.51 -5.85 -0.01
CA TYR A 665 14.14 -6.92 0.77
C TYR A 665 14.84 -7.99 -0.05
N SER A 666 14.41 -8.26 -1.24
CA SER A 666 14.90 -9.40 -2.01
C SER A 666 15.49 -8.98 -3.34
N TYR A 667 16.65 -8.33 -3.32
CA TYR A 667 17.44 -8.20 -4.54
C TYR A 667 18.55 -9.22 -4.56
N LYS A 668 18.77 -9.86 -5.68
CA LYS A 668 20.07 -10.47 -5.93
C LYS A 668 21.09 -9.38 -6.19
N GLU A 669 22.34 -9.64 -5.82
CA GLU A 669 23.51 -8.89 -6.27
C GLU A 669 23.70 -9.04 -7.79
N ILE A 670 22.68 -8.60 -8.53
CA ILE A 670 22.67 -8.70 -10.00
C ILE A 670 22.98 -7.37 -10.67
N PHE A 671 23.22 -6.36 -9.85
CA PHE A 671 23.26 -5.00 -10.35
C PHE A 671 24.63 -4.60 -10.83
N TRP A 672 25.68 -5.27 -10.39
CA TRP A 672 27.07 -4.89 -10.65
C TRP A 672 27.84 -5.92 -11.44
#